data_09906acfd6d90672e4a2a5bb67cedb6f
#
_entry.id   09906acfd6d90672e4a2a5bb67cedb6f
#
_cell.length_a   1.000
_cell.length_b   1.000
_cell.length_c   1.000
_cell.angle_alpha   90.00
_cell.angle_beta   90.00
_cell.angle_gamma   90.00
#
_symmetry.space_group_name_H-M   'P 1'
#
loop_
_entity.id
_entity.type
_entity.pdbx_description
1 polymer ?
#
loop_
_entity_poly.entity_id
_entity_poly.type
_entity_poly.pdbx_seq_one_letter_code
_entity_poly.pdbx_strand_id
1 'polypeptide(L)'
;MLSLGKWRKIVCVFLACVFCSVSAFSQENSDWYVGKTISQISFEGLRSVKKSEVSGVTGSFIGKTFEDSLYNDILDRLYALGYFEDIEPYAKHDPKSPDKMILVFTVKEHAVISSIEFKGNKKIRNNELKDNVTAKAGDVFLDSAILLDERALRDFYIKKGYSNVRVSYTAEENADGVKVVFHIIEGSGTVITSIKFSGNTVFSERTLKGKISLKEEGFMRDGAFQRASLETDKQTIIAYYLTRGYADARIVDVIQESSINEKKAREEMSLVFIIQEGEQYTFSGLTISGNEIFSTDKLMSFIKLKNGDVFNQTKFQEGLSNLTNLYYENGYMSNEFYPAINKDSERHTIGYSLSIVERSRAHIENIIIKGNTKTKDYVILRELPVKPGDVFSRDKIMAGMRNLYNTQYFSSIVPEPVSGSEANLVDLVITVEEQSTTSLQFGMTFTGIEDPDDFPISLFFKWQNSNLRGLGKTISAGVNASTSDQSVDFSYSQSWLFNKPIQFSESLSLFHSDTSALLANWLASGTLDDDYYYYGYESWGASLSSSVGHRWNPPFAILTVVGGMTNTVTDNLYDQNLYIPIDSGVNKYAERFGLKNSIYASISLDDRDINYDPSTGWFVNQRLAWYGLIPDVEHEFYLRSDTKLESYLKLFDIPVAGGYWNFKAVLAAYTGFSAIFPVPGTLFGSSSKVYIDGMFNGRGWTDIYNDVRGKAMLSNRIELRIPIFTGVIGLDGFFDAVAVKEEPEQMFNDLSIEDFYFSFGPGLRFLVPQFPLHLLFANKFRVKDGDVVWDSKWQFVLSFNMTNK
;
A
#
# COMPACT_ATOMS: atom_id res chain seq x y z
N MET A 1 28.08 18.66 89.98
CA MET A 1 26.78 19.18 90.47
C MET A 1 26.54 20.53 89.93
N LEU A 2 25.70 20.60 88.99
CA LEU A 2 25.03 21.77 88.49
C LEU A 2 24.33 21.33 87.17
N SER A 3 23.24 21.19 87.21
CA SER A 3 21.84 21.46 87.20
C SER A 3 21.19 20.82 85.94
N LEU A 4 20.63 19.62 86.19
CA LEU A 4 19.66 18.88 85.33
C LEU A 4 18.28 19.62 85.21
N GLY A 5 18.16 20.80 85.86
CA GLY A 5 16.88 21.54 85.91
C GLY A 5 16.51 22.45 84.74
N LYS A 6 17.51 22.83 83.96
CA LYS A 6 17.25 23.79 82.80
C LYS A 6 16.88 23.09 81.47
N TRP A 7 17.31 21.87 81.30
CA TRP A 7 16.97 21.11 80.08
C TRP A 7 15.56 20.53 80.07
N ARG A 8 14.97 20.25 81.22
CA ARG A 8 13.58 19.79 81.30
C ARG A 8 12.55 20.88 80.91
N LYS A 9 12.86 22.17 81.17
CA LYS A 9 11.94 23.26 80.73
C LYS A 9 12.05 23.63 79.25
N ILE A 10 13.22 23.45 78.63
CA ILE A 10 13.45 23.67 77.22
C ILE A 10 12.82 22.53 76.37
N VAL A 11 12.92 21.28 76.85
CA VAL A 11 12.32 20.12 76.22
C VAL A 11 10.76 20.14 76.31
N CYS A 12 10.21 20.58 77.40
CA CYS A 12 8.76 20.74 77.54
C CYS A 12 8.19 21.90 76.71
N VAL A 13 8.94 23.01 76.56
CA VAL A 13 8.51 24.10 75.69
C VAL A 13 8.68 23.71 74.20
N PHE A 14 9.69 22.93 73.86
CA PHE A 14 9.85 22.43 72.48
C PHE A 14 8.84 21.33 72.14
N LEU A 15 8.50 20.45 73.10
CA LEU A 15 7.40 19.50 72.91
C LEU A 15 6.00 20.14 72.93
N ALA A 16 5.79 21.18 73.66
CA ALA A 16 4.54 21.94 73.60
C ALA A 16 4.40 22.78 72.32
N CYS A 17 5.48 23.31 71.75
CA CYS A 17 5.47 24.01 70.48
C CYS A 17 5.33 23.03 69.32
N VAL A 18 5.88 21.81 69.39
CA VAL A 18 5.65 20.78 68.37
C VAL A 18 4.21 20.19 68.49
N PHE A 19 3.64 20.11 69.66
CA PHE A 19 2.23 19.67 69.80
C PHE A 19 1.19 20.78 69.48
N CYS A 20 1.55 22.06 69.59
CA CYS A 20 0.71 23.15 69.14
C CYS A 20 0.81 23.48 67.65
N SER A 21 1.87 23.00 66.95
CA SER A 21 1.98 23.13 65.48
C SER A 21 1.36 21.94 64.73
N VAL A 22 0.98 20.85 65.46
CA VAL A 22 0.26 19.71 64.80
C VAL A 22 -1.27 19.84 64.95
N SER A 23 -1.77 20.78 65.75
CA SER A 23 -3.24 20.99 65.90
C SER A 23 -3.80 22.20 65.18
N ALA A 24 -3.08 22.73 64.20
CA ALA A 24 -3.55 23.79 63.30
C ALA A 24 -3.67 23.35 61.84
N PHE A 25 -3.64 22.07 61.56
CA PHE A 25 -4.23 21.57 60.34
C PHE A 25 -5.71 21.32 60.61
N SER A 26 -6.53 22.35 60.36
CA SER A 26 -7.97 22.18 60.26
C SER A 26 -8.25 21.00 59.31
N GLN A 27 -9.14 20.11 59.72
CA GLN A 27 -9.87 19.29 58.81
C GLN A 27 -10.59 20.24 57.84
N GLU A 28 -9.92 20.65 56.78
CA GLU A 28 -10.60 21.09 55.55
C GLU A 28 -11.44 19.91 55.10
N ASN A 29 -12.71 20.14 54.84
CA ASN A 29 -13.64 19.14 54.32
C ASN A 29 -12.91 18.35 53.23
N SER A 30 -12.71 17.06 53.46
CA SER A 30 -11.96 16.19 52.54
C SER A 30 -12.54 16.17 51.11
N ASP A 31 -13.74 16.70 50.91
CA ASP A 31 -14.48 16.60 49.66
C ASP A 31 -14.81 17.97 49.01
N TRP A 32 -14.03 19.01 49.32
CA TRP A 32 -14.27 20.38 48.81
C TRP A 32 -14.26 20.48 47.29
N TYR A 33 -13.61 19.54 46.61
CA TYR A 33 -13.42 19.48 45.16
C TYR A 33 -14.59 18.80 44.40
N VAL A 34 -15.43 18.03 45.11
CA VAL A 34 -16.58 17.34 44.51
C VAL A 34 -17.61 18.36 44.05
N GLY A 35 -18.05 18.26 42.79
CA GLY A 35 -18.99 19.20 42.16
C GLY A 35 -18.35 20.51 41.67
N LYS A 36 -17.02 20.69 41.82
CA LYS A 36 -16.29 21.83 41.24
C LYS A 36 -15.94 21.60 39.76
N THR A 37 -15.91 22.68 39.00
CA THR A 37 -15.47 22.62 37.60
C THR A 37 -13.95 22.55 37.52
N ILE A 38 -13.43 21.59 36.72
CA ILE A 38 -11.99 21.46 36.46
C ILE A 38 -11.54 22.59 35.53
N SER A 39 -10.75 23.53 36.05
CA SER A 39 -10.18 24.62 35.26
C SER A 39 -8.93 24.20 34.47
N GLN A 40 -8.17 23.30 35.07
CA GLN A 40 -6.91 22.81 34.49
C GLN A 40 -6.58 21.41 35.00
N ILE A 41 -5.93 20.63 34.17
CA ILE A 41 -5.30 19.36 34.55
C ILE A 41 -3.78 19.54 34.39
N SER A 42 -3.02 19.20 35.43
CA SER A 42 -1.57 19.32 35.44
C SER A 42 -0.90 18.03 35.91
N PHE A 43 0.33 17.84 35.50
CA PHE A 43 1.13 16.64 35.82
C PHE A 43 2.42 17.06 36.49
N GLU A 44 2.77 16.37 37.58
CA GLU A 44 4.02 16.49 38.31
C GLU A 44 4.74 15.14 38.23
N GLY A 45 6.05 15.13 38.03
CA GLY A 45 6.86 13.89 37.96
C GLY A 45 7.15 13.40 36.52
N LEU A 46 6.63 14.05 35.49
CA LEU A 46 6.98 13.71 34.09
C LEU A 46 8.47 13.92 33.82
N ARG A 47 9.15 12.94 33.21
CA ARG A 47 10.56 12.96 32.83
C ARG A 47 10.77 12.71 31.35
N SER A 48 10.27 11.59 30.84
CA SER A 48 10.39 11.13 29.43
C SER A 48 9.10 11.32 28.64
N VAL A 49 7.95 11.24 29.30
CA VAL A 49 6.64 11.43 28.65
C VAL A 49 6.37 12.89 28.39
N LYS A 50 6.06 13.23 27.12
CA LYS A 50 5.77 14.61 26.76
C LYS A 50 4.42 15.07 27.31
N LYS A 51 4.39 16.28 27.83
CA LYS A 51 3.16 16.89 28.37
C LYS A 51 2.03 16.93 27.33
N SER A 52 2.33 17.04 26.05
CA SER A 52 1.33 17.02 24.96
C SER A 52 0.61 15.66 24.83
N GLU A 53 1.27 14.55 25.14
CA GLU A 53 0.69 13.21 25.04
C GLU A 53 -0.37 13.00 26.13
N VAL A 54 -0.05 13.33 27.37
CA VAL A 54 -1.00 13.24 28.48
C VAL A 54 -2.13 14.29 28.37
N SER A 55 -1.82 15.50 27.86
CA SER A 55 -2.82 16.55 27.65
C SER A 55 -3.80 16.19 26.52
N GLY A 56 -3.37 15.45 25.54
CA GLY A 56 -4.23 14.93 24.47
C GLY A 56 -5.35 14.04 24.96
N VAL A 57 -5.04 13.22 25.97
CA VAL A 57 -5.99 12.28 26.57
C VAL A 57 -6.89 12.93 27.62
N THR A 58 -6.36 13.90 28.37
CA THR A 58 -7.06 14.51 29.51
C THR A 58 -7.74 15.85 29.16
N GLY A 59 -7.40 16.47 28.03
CA GLY A 59 -7.91 17.78 27.64
C GLY A 59 -9.43 17.87 27.49
N SER A 60 -10.08 16.78 27.12
CA SER A 60 -11.55 16.72 27.00
C SER A 60 -12.32 16.79 28.33
N PHE A 61 -11.61 16.68 29.45
CA PHE A 61 -12.20 16.76 30.79
C PHE A 61 -12.11 18.16 31.40
N ILE A 62 -11.33 19.05 30.84
CA ILE A 62 -11.26 20.45 31.27
C ILE A 62 -12.61 21.13 30.99
N GLY A 63 -13.15 21.83 31.97
CA GLY A 63 -14.44 22.47 31.90
C GLY A 63 -15.62 21.61 32.39
N LYS A 64 -15.38 20.32 32.65
CA LYS A 64 -16.38 19.42 33.24
C LYS A 64 -16.42 19.53 34.75
N THR A 65 -17.56 19.15 35.35
CA THR A 65 -17.74 19.06 36.80
C THR A 65 -17.07 17.79 37.32
N PHE A 66 -16.31 17.90 38.40
CA PHE A 66 -15.62 16.76 38.98
C PHE A 66 -16.62 15.84 39.73
N GLU A 67 -16.64 14.59 39.34
CA GLU A 67 -17.39 13.49 39.91
C GLU A 67 -16.52 12.22 39.94
N ASP A 68 -16.82 11.28 40.84
CA ASP A 68 -16.04 10.04 40.96
C ASP A 68 -16.02 9.22 39.67
N SER A 69 -17.10 9.21 38.92
CA SER A 69 -17.15 8.54 37.60
C SER A 69 -16.19 9.14 36.59
N LEU A 70 -16.12 10.49 36.55
CA LEU A 70 -15.23 11.23 35.67
C LEU A 70 -13.76 11.05 36.08
N TYR A 71 -13.49 10.95 37.35
CA TYR A 71 -12.17 10.66 37.90
C TYR A 71 -11.67 9.29 37.45
N ASN A 72 -12.50 8.25 37.58
CA ASN A 72 -12.15 6.90 37.13
C ASN A 72 -11.89 6.87 35.63
N ASP A 73 -12.70 7.56 34.83
CA ASP A 73 -12.50 7.67 33.38
C ASP A 73 -11.16 8.30 33.01
N ILE A 74 -10.73 9.33 33.78
CA ILE A 74 -9.41 9.96 33.58
C ILE A 74 -8.29 8.98 33.94
N LEU A 75 -8.39 8.29 35.07
CA LEU A 75 -7.39 7.32 35.50
C LEU A 75 -7.27 6.15 34.52
N ASP A 76 -8.41 5.59 34.10
CA ASP A 76 -8.42 4.48 33.12
C ASP A 76 -7.72 4.87 31.83
N ARG A 77 -7.98 6.09 31.34
CA ARG A 77 -7.29 6.59 30.14
C ARG A 77 -5.80 6.86 30.36
N LEU A 78 -5.39 7.33 31.51
CA LEU A 78 -3.98 7.55 31.82
C LEU A 78 -3.24 6.21 31.97
N TYR A 79 -3.83 5.22 32.66
CA TYR A 79 -3.25 3.89 32.77
C TYR A 79 -3.23 3.15 31.42
N ALA A 80 -4.24 3.37 30.56
CA ALA A 80 -4.29 2.79 29.22
C ALA A 80 -3.15 3.27 28.30
N LEU A 81 -2.49 4.40 28.62
CA LEU A 81 -1.29 4.84 27.90
C LEU A 81 -0.08 3.94 28.16
N GLY A 82 -0.06 3.19 29.27
CA GLY A 82 1.02 2.28 29.66
C GLY A 82 2.33 2.99 30.06
N TYR A 83 2.31 4.30 30.27
CA TYR A 83 3.53 5.06 30.61
C TYR A 83 3.83 5.11 32.11
N PHE A 84 2.83 4.87 32.96
CA PHE A 84 2.91 5.14 34.37
C PHE A 84 2.84 3.88 35.21
N GLU A 85 3.77 3.74 36.15
CA GLU A 85 3.80 2.74 37.20
C GLU A 85 2.79 3.09 38.30
N ASP A 86 2.70 4.41 38.62
CA ASP A 86 1.79 4.92 39.63
C ASP A 86 1.29 6.32 39.29
N ILE A 87 0.04 6.61 39.68
CA ILE A 87 -0.63 7.88 39.43
C ILE A 87 -1.40 8.30 40.69
N GLU A 88 -0.89 9.28 41.40
CA GLU A 88 -1.49 9.84 42.60
C GLU A 88 -2.19 11.18 42.27
N PRO A 89 -3.51 11.29 42.32
CA PRO A 89 -4.22 12.52 42.11
C PRO A 89 -4.34 13.38 43.36
N TYR A 90 -4.32 14.68 43.20
CA TYR A 90 -4.76 15.62 44.23
C TYR A 90 -5.36 16.89 43.63
N ALA A 91 -6.20 17.58 44.43
CA ALA A 91 -6.89 18.78 44.00
C ALA A 91 -6.24 20.05 44.60
N LYS A 92 -6.06 21.07 43.77
CA LYS A 92 -5.64 22.42 44.18
C LYS A 92 -6.75 23.43 43.86
N HIS A 93 -6.92 24.47 44.73
CA HIS A 93 -7.74 25.60 44.37
C HIS A 93 -7.17 26.38 43.20
N ASP A 94 -8.01 26.83 42.27
CA ASP A 94 -7.56 27.67 41.18
C ASP A 94 -7.40 29.13 41.73
N PRO A 95 -6.16 29.68 41.69
CA PRO A 95 -5.88 31.02 42.21
C PRO A 95 -6.64 32.12 41.45
N LYS A 96 -7.09 31.84 40.21
CA LYS A 96 -7.82 32.80 39.37
C LYS A 96 -9.32 32.68 39.49
N SER A 97 -9.85 31.57 40.00
CA SER A 97 -11.26 31.28 40.09
C SER A 97 -11.55 30.35 41.28
N PRO A 98 -11.85 30.92 42.48
CA PRO A 98 -12.07 30.15 43.72
C PRO A 98 -13.16 29.06 43.64
N ASP A 99 -14.10 29.21 42.70
CA ASP A 99 -15.16 28.23 42.48
C ASP A 99 -14.75 27.06 41.58
N LYS A 100 -13.53 27.09 41.06
CA LYS A 100 -12.94 26.02 40.21
C LYS A 100 -11.79 25.32 40.90
N MET A 101 -11.45 24.14 40.37
CA MET A 101 -10.33 23.35 40.86
C MET A 101 -9.29 23.05 39.75
N ILE A 102 -8.06 22.90 40.16
CA ILE A 102 -7.00 22.33 39.34
C ILE A 102 -6.79 20.89 39.80
N LEU A 103 -6.93 19.92 38.87
CA LEU A 103 -6.65 18.53 39.15
C LEU A 103 -5.17 18.27 38.81
N VAL A 104 -4.41 17.77 39.77
CA VAL A 104 -2.99 17.49 39.62
C VAL A 104 -2.76 16.01 39.77
N PHE A 105 -2.03 15.42 38.83
CA PHE A 105 -1.57 14.03 38.90
C PHE A 105 -0.07 14.00 39.15
N THR A 106 0.35 13.44 40.29
CA THR A 106 1.75 13.06 40.52
C THR A 106 1.94 11.70 39.90
N VAL A 107 2.84 11.62 38.96
CA VAL A 107 3.04 10.39 38.18
C VAL A 107 4.44 9.83 38.40
N LYS A 108 4.53 8.51 38.46
CA LYS A 108 5.78 7.75 38.40
C LYS A 108 5.84 7.02 37.07
N GLU A 109 6.73 7.43 36.21
CA GLU A 109 6.90 6.81 34.90
C GLU A 109 7.58 5.44 35.05
N HIS A 110 7.17 4.49 34.18
CA HIS A 110 7.95 3.27 33.97
C HIS A 110 9.35 3.59 33.45
N ALA A 111 10.30 2.74 33.76
CA ALA A 111 11.66 2.88 33.22
C ALA A 111 11.65 2.74 31.69
N VAL A 112 12.56 3.42 31.00
CA VAL A 112 12.71 3.38 29.55
C VAL A 112 13.83 2.40 29.19
N ILE A 113 13.66 1.66 28.09
CA ILE A 113 14.69 0.76 27.56
C ILE A 113 15.87 1.59 27.03
N SER A 114 17.02 1.49 27.67
CA SER A 114 18.23 2.19 27.23
C SER A 114 18.92 1.49 26.05
N SER A 115 18.95 0.15 26.06
CA SER A 115 19.52 -0.64 24.96
C SER A 115 19.01 -2.07 24.97
N ILE A 116 19.05 -2.72 23.80
CA ILE A 116 18.74 -4.13 23.61
C ILE A 116 19.97 -4.83 23.02
N GLU A 117 20.43 -5.87 23.68
CA GLU A 117 21.58 -6.68 23.26
C GLU A 117 21.19 -8.14 23.11
N PHE A 118 21.86 -8.83 22.20
CA PHE A 118 21.71 -10.28 21.99
C PHE A 118 23.06 -10.95 22.28
N LYS A 119 23.06 -12.00 23.08
CA LYS A 119 24.25 -12.77 23.42
C LYS A 119 24.04 -14.24 23.16
N GLY A 120 25.06 -14.90 22.61
CA GLY A 120 25.06 -16.33 22.32
C GLY A 120 24.53 -16.72 20.91
N ASN A 121 24.04 -15.79 20.16
CA ASN A 121 23.61 -15.96 18.75
C ASN A 121 24.84 -16.01 17.83
N LYS A 122 25.27 -17.21 17.45
CA LYS A 122 26.44 -17.46 16.58
C LYS A 122 26.03 -17.69 15.13
N LYS A 123 24.84 -18.20 14.91
CA LYS A 123 24.33 -18.59 13.58
C LYS A 123 23.41 -17.54 12.96
N ILE A 124 22.65 -16.80 13.76
CA ILE A 124 21.74 -15.75 13.30
C ILE A 124 22.31 -14.38 13.68
N ARG A 125 22.25 -13.45 12.73
CA ARG A 125 22.81 -12.10 12.91
C ARG A 125 21.91 -11.24 13.79
N ASN A 126 22.52 -10.29 14.52
CA ASN A 126 21.78 -9.38 15.42
C ASN A 126 20.69 -8.58 14.67
N ASN A 127 20.89 -8.22 13.41
CA ASN A 127 19.89 -7.47 12.66
C ASN A 127 18.62 -8.30 12.41
N GLU A 128 18.78 -9.59 12.06
CA GLU A 128 17.63 -10.50 11.91
C GLU A 128 16.89 -10.71 13.23
N LEU A 129 17.59 -10.71 14.37
CA LEU A 129 16.97 -10.82 15.69
C LEU A 129 16.22 -9.53 16.06
N LYS A 130 16.80 -8.36 15.77
CA LYS A 130 16.15 -7.07 15.99
C LYS A 130 14.84 -6.92 15.22
N ASP A 131 14.75 -7.48 14.01
CA ASP A 131 13.53 -7.44 13.19
C ASP A 131 12.40 -8.34 13.75
N ASN A 132 12.74 -9.24 14.70
CA ASN A 132 11.80 -10.17 15.33
C ASN A 132 11.49 -9.83 16.80
N VAL A 133 11.92 -8.68 17.30
CA VAL A 133 11.51 -8.10 18.59
C VAL A 133 10.74 -6.81 18.35
N THR A 134 9.73 -6.58 19.17
CA THR A 134 8.90 -5.38 19.10
C THR A 134 9.50 -4.22 19.88
N ALA A 135 10.15 -4.51 21.01
CA ALA A 135 10.78 -3.53 21.86
C ALA A 135 11.98 -2.83 21.19
N LYS A 136 12.10 -1.52 21.41
CA LYS A 136 13.20 -0.68 20.90
C LYS A 136 13.80 0.16 22.02
N ALA A 137 15.04 0.59 21.83
CA ALA A 137 15.60 1.59 22.71
C ALA A 137 14.77 2.89 22.62
N GLY A 138 14.41 3.43 23.79
CA GLY A 138 13.50 4.57 23.93
C GLY A 138 12.06 4.18 24.29
N ASP A 139 11.67 2.91 24.15
CA ASP A 139 10.33 2.45 24.54
C ASP A 139 10.26 2.25 26.08
N VAL A 140 9.04 2.29 26.59
CA VAL A 140 8.78 1.97 28.01
C VAL A 140 9.10 0.49 28.27
N PHE A 141 9.84 0.23 29.32
CA PHE A 141 10.13 -1.14 29.73
C PHE A 141 8.90 -1.77 30.37
N LEU A 142 8.34 -2.76 29.69
CA LEU A 142 7.26 -3.60 30.20
C LEU A 142 7.73 -5.06 30.18
N ASP A 143 7.84 -5.68 31.35
CA ASP A 143 8.30 -7.08 31.49
C ASP A 143 7.49 -8.04 30.63
N SER A 144 6.17 -7.82 30.53
CA SER A 144 5.27 -8.61 29.69
C SER A 144 5.59 -8.49 28.19
N ALA A 145 5.99 -7.31 27.71
CA ALA A 145 6.38 -7.10 26.31
C ALA A 145 7.71 -7.80 26.00
N ILE A 146 8.70 -7.70 26.89
CA ILE A 146 9.97 -8.39 26.73
C ILE A 146 9.81 -9.92 26.77
N LEU A 147 8.90 -10.43 27.60
CA LEU A 147 8.57 -11.85 27.63
C LEU A 147 7.91 -12.33 26.29
N LEU A 148 7.12 -11.49 25.65
CA LEU A 148 6.59 -11.76 24.32
C LEU A 148 7.70 -11.77 23.26
N ASP A 149 8.63 -10.83 23.33
CA ASP A 149 9.80 -10.77 22.45
C ASP A 149 10.73 -11.99 22.64
N GLU A 150 10.92 -12.46 23.90
CA GLU A 150 11.64 -13.71 24.19
C GLU A 150 11.00 -14.90 23.47
N ARG A 151 9.66 -15.00 23.52
CA ARG A 151 8.92 -16.05 22.82
C ARG A 151 9.03 -15.91 21.30
N ALA A 152 8.91 -14.68 20.79
CA ALA A 152 9.05 -14.41 19.37
C ALA A 152 10.44 -14.82 18.83
N LEU A 153 11.49 -14.49 19.56
CA LEU A 153 12.86 -14.93 19.23
C LEU A 153 12.99 -16.45 19.26
N ARG A 154 12.46 -17.12 20.28
CA ARG A 154 12.47 -18.59 20.35
C ARG A 154 11.73 -19.21 19.15
N ASP A 155 10.55 -18.70 18.83
CA ASP A 155 9.75 -19.19 17.70
C ASP A 155 10.45 -18.92 16.36
N PHE A 156 11.15 -17.79 16.23
CA PHE A 156 11.98 -17.47 15.08
C PHE A 156 13.13 -18.46 14.89
N TYR A 157 13.85 -18.80 15.98
CA TYR A 157 14.89 -19.84 15.92
C TYR A 157 14.34 -21.22 15.57
N ILE A 158 13.19 -21.60 16.14
CA ILE A 158 12.50 -22.87 15.79
C ILE A 158 12.14 -22.90 14.30
N LYS A 159 11.64 -21.79 13.76
CA LYS A 159 11.35 -21.65 12.33
C LYS A 159 12.60 -21.77 11.45
N LYS A 160 13.76 -21.37 11.95
CA LYS A 160 15.06 -21.52 11.29
C LYS A 160 15.69 -22.93 11.47
N GLY A 161 14.98 -23.87 12.11
CA GLY A 161 15.41 -25.26 12.30
C GLY A 161 16.18 -25.55 13.60
N TYR A 162 16.24 -24.60 14.53
CA TYR A 162 16.89 -24.77 15.84
C TYR A 162 15.84 -25.17 16.89
N SER A 163 15.38 -26.40 16.83
CA SER A 163 14.28 -26.91 17.69
C SER A 163 14.60 -26.89 19.18
N ASN A 164 15.87 -26.96 19.55
CA ASN A 164 16.38 -27.01 20.95
C ASN A 164 16.88 -25.67 21.47
N VAL A 165 16.52 -24.57 20.82
CA VAL A 165 16.91 -23.21 21.23
C VAL A 165 16.33 -22.88 22.62
N ARG A 166 17.12 -22.22 23.43
CA ARG A 166 16.67 -21.59 24.68
C ARG A 166 16.98 -20.11 24.57
N VAL A 167 15.95 -19.30 24.80
CA VAL A 167 16.04 -17.85 24.89
C VAL A 167 15.61 -17.47 26.30
N SER A 168 16.35 -16.57 26.94
CA SER A 168 15.99 -15.92 28.19
C SER A 168 16.47 -14.48 28.14
N TYR A 169 15.96 -13.62 29.01
CA TYR A 169 16.46 -12.25 29.07
C TYR A 169 16.86 -11.87 30.49
N THR A 170 17.68 -10.83 30.58
CA THR A 170 18.00 -10.12 31.82
C THR A 170 17.76 -8.63 31.60
N ALA A 171 17.17 -7.98 32.59
CA ALA A 171 16.94 -6.53 32.62
C ALA A 171 17.86 -5.94 33.72
N GLU A 172 18.75 -5.06 33.30
CA GLU A 172 19.71 -4.39 34.18
C GLU A 172 19.39 -2.90 34.22
N GLU A 173 19.02 -2.39 35.40
CA GLU A 173 18.81 -0.95 35.58
C GLU A 173 20.14 -0.21 35.58
N ASN A 174 20.23 0.88 34.85
CA ASN A 174 21.39 1.78 34.86
C ASN A 174 20.91 3.24 34.89
N ALA A 175 21.84 4.19 34.88
CA ALA A 175 21.51 5.62 34.99
C ALA A 175 20.63 6.15 33.79
N ASP A 176 20.71 5.49 32.65
CA ASP A 176 20.04 5.89 31.40
C ASP A 176 18.74 5.09 31.13
N GLY A 177 18.33 4.19 32.06
CA GLY A 177 17.14 3.34 31.95
C GLY A 177 17.47 1.84 32.15
N VAL A 178 16.68 0.98 31.52
CA VAL A 178 16.83 -0.48 31.59
C VAL A 178 17.55 -1.01 30.37
N LYS A 179 18.65 -1.71 30.57
CA LYS A 179 19.33 -2.49 29.54
C LYS A 179 18.74 -3.90 29.49
N VAL A 180 18.18 -4.28 28.33
CA VAL A 180 17.64 -5.62 28.09
C VAL A 180 18.69 -6.45 27.33
N VAL A 181 19.04 -7.62 27.88
CA VAL A 181 19.98 -8.56 27.25
C VAL A 181 19.28 -9.90 27.03
N PHE A 182 19.08 -10.27 25.77
CA PHE A 182 18.58 -11.61 25.42
C PHE A 182 19.73 -12.59 25.36
N HIS A 183 19.68 -13.64 26.20
CA HIS A 183 20.64 -14.73 26.23
C HIS A 183 20.11 -15.90 25.41
N ILE A 184 20.85 -16.28 24.37
CA ILE A 184 20.43 -17.28 23.39
C ILE A 184 21.38 -18.46 23.44
N ILE A 185 20.83 -19.65 23.60
CA ILE A 185 21.54 -20.92 23.44
C ILE A 185 20.90 -21.60 22.24
N GLU A 186 21.56 -21.48 21.06
CA GLU A 186 20.99 -21.88 19.77
C GLU A 186 20.70 -23.39 19.64
N GLY A 187 21.39 -24.21 20.39
CA GLY A 187 21.31 -25.68 20.25
C GLY A 187 21.96 -26.19 18.95
N SER A 188 21.75 -27.48 18.67
CA SER A 188 22.11 -28.08 17.39
C SER A 188 20.91 -27.97 16.41
N GLY A 189 21.15 -27.50 15.18
CA GLY A 189 20.13 -27.56 14.13
C GLY A 189 19.82 -29.01 13.78
N THR A 190 18.53 -29.33 13.61
CA THR A 190 18.09 -30.66 13.18
C THR A 190 17.90 -30.63 11.65
N VAL A 191 18.53 -31.57 10.94
CA VAL A 191 18.53 -31.65 9.46
C VAL A 191 17.91 -32.97 9.02
N ILE A 192 16.94 -32.88 8.09
CA ILE A 192 16.29 -34.05 7.53
C ILE A 192 17.20 -34.69 6.47
N THR A 193 17.59 -35.93 6.72
CA THR A 193 18.43 -36.74 5.82
C THR A 193 17.62 -37.67 4.96
N SER A 194 16.43 -38.09 5.40
CA SER A 194 15.56 -39.01 4.68
C SER A 194 14.09 -38.80 5.00
N ILE A 195 13.24 -38.79 4.00
CA ILE A 195 11.79 -38.80 4.13
C ILE A 195 11.26 -40.02 3.37
N LYS A 196 10.52 -40.89 4.07
CA LYS A 196 9.92 -42.11 3.49
C LYS A 196 8.43 -42.14 3.77
N PHE A 197 7.70 -42.93 2.97
CA PHE A 197 6.28 -43.16 3.14
C PHE A 197 6.05 -44.68 3.22
N SER A 198 5.12 -45.10 4.03
CA SER A 198 4.70 -46.50 4.19
C SER A 198 3.17 -46.56 4.17
N GLY A 199 2.61 -47.60 3.53
CA GLY A 199 1.18 -47.77 3.34
C GLY A 199 0.57 -46.98 2.19
N ASN A 200 1.40 -46.25 1.42
CA ASN A 200 1.01 -45.51 0.21
C ASN A 200 1.05 -46.42 -1.01
N THR A 201 -0.06 -47.07 -1.34
CA THR A 201 -0.18 -47.99 -2.50
C THR A 201 -0.68 -47.27 -3.76
N VAL A 202 -1.52 -46.24 -3.57
CA VAL A 202 -2.16 -45.47 -4.65
C VAL A 202 -1.26 -44.38 -5.23
N PHE A 203 -0.55 -43.66 -4.37
CA PHE A 203 0.35 -42.59 -4.81
C PHE A 203 1.80 -42.91 -4.51
N SER A 204 2.64 -42.69 -5.49
CA SER A 204 4.08 -42.91 -5.31
C SER A 204 4.72 -41.97 -4.27
N GLU A 205 5.75 -42.45 -3.59
CA GLU A 205 6.57 -41.67 -2.66
C GLU A 205 7.05 -40.37 -3.29
N ARG A 206 7.46 -40.39 -4.56
CA ARG A 206 7.87 -39.19 -5.31
C ARG A 206 6.77 -38.16 -5.41
N THR A 207 5.52 -38.61 -5.63
CA THR A 207 4.35 -37.73 -5.70
C THR A 207 4.11 -37.06 -4.36
N LEU A 208 4.11 -37.82 -3.26
CA LEU A 208 3.87 -37.32 -1.91
C LEU A 208 5.00 -36.38 -1.45
N LYS A 209 6.28 -36.75 -1.71
CA LYS A 209 7.43 -35.83 -1.48
C LYS A 209 7.31 -34.51 -2.22
N GLY A 210 6.68 -34.53 -3.40
CA GLY A 210 6.41 -33.30 -4.18
C GLY A 210 5.38 -32.37 -3.53
N LYS A 211 4.52 -32.86 -2.63
CA LYS A 211 3.43 -32.08 -2.00
C LYS A 211 3.80 -31.45 -0.67
N ILE A 212 4.75 -32.02 0.06
CA ILE A 212 5.17 -31.55 1.37
C ILE A 212 6.21 -30.42 1.28
N SER A 213 6.25 -29.56 2.29
CA SER A 213 7.20 -28.46 2.40
C SER A 213 8.56 -28.92 2.91
N LEU A 214 8.59 -29.86 3.86
CA LEU A 214 9.81 -30.46 4.37
C LEU A 214 10.57 -31.17 3.25
N LYS A 215 11.88 -30.97 3.19
CA LYS A 215 12.76 -31.54 2.17
C LYS A 215 13.99 -32.17 2.83
N GLU A 216 14.51 -33.20 2.18
CA GLU A 216 15.80 -33.77 2.53
C GLU A 216 16.93 -32.79 2.17
N GLU A 217 18.02 -32.76 2.94
CA GLU A 217 19.24 -32.01 2.61
C GLU A 217 19.71 -32.31 1.18
N GLY A 218 20.10 -31.29 0.43
CA GLY A 218 20.57 -31.43 -0.94
C GLY A 218 21.32 -30.18 -1.42
N PHE A 219 21.74 -30.15 -2.69
CA PHE A 219 22.62 -29.13 -3.25
C PHE A 219 22.17 -27.67 -3.06
N MET A 220 20.85 -27.39 -2.97
CA MET A 220 20.28 -26.05 -2.72
C MET A 220 19.23 -26.09 -1.61
N ARG A 221 19.28 -27.07 -0.73
CA ARG A 221 18.29 -27.28 0.32
C ARG A 221 19.03 -27.58 1.62
N ASP A 222 18.72 -26.83 2.64
CA ASP A 222 19.32 -26.95 3.96
C ASP A 222 18.79 -28.16 4.75
N GLY A 223 17.63 -28.72 4.34
CA GLY A 223 16.99 -29.84 5.01
C GLY A 223 16.54 -29.51 6.44
N ALA A 224 16.37 -28.23 6.81
CA ALA A 224 16.03 -27.81 8.16
C ALA A 224 14.68 -28.42 8.61
N PHE A 225 14.69 -29.12 9.76
CA PHE A 225 13.47 -29.66 10.34
C PHE A 225 12.69 -28.60 11.09
N GLN A 226 11.42 -28.48 10.78
CA GLN A 226 10.48 -27.56 11.46
C GLN A 226 9.23 -28.34 11.87
N ARG A 227 8.95 -28.40 13.17
CA ARG A 227 7.80 -29.13 13.70
C ARG A 227 6.47 -28.60 13.19
N ALA A 228 6.33 -27.27 13.03
CA ALA A 228 5.14 -26.66 12.45
C ALA A 228 4.94 -27.07 11.00
N SER A 229 6.02 -27.16 10.21
CA SER A 229 5.97 -27.66 8.84
C SER A 229 5.56 -29.14 8.76
N LEU A 230 6.00 -29.96 9.72
CA LEU A 230 5.58 -31.36 9.79
C LEU A 230 4.07 -31.49 9.98
N GLU A 231 3.46 -30.70 10.86
CA GLU A 231 2.01 -30.74 11.07
C GLU A 231 1.27 -30.21 9.84
N THR A 232 1.77 -29.17 9.18
CA THR A 232 1.22 -28.66 7.91
C THR A 232 1.33 -29.70 6.79
N ASP A 233 2.46 -30.39 6.69
CA ASP A 233 2.70 -31.42 5.68
C ASP A 233 1.78 -32.63 5.89
N LYS A 234 1.53 -33.02 7.15
CA LYS A 234 0.54 -34.08 7.47
C LYS A 234 -0.84 -33.70 6.91
N GLN A 235 -1.28 -32.46 7.15
CA GLN A 235 -2.56 -31.95 6.63
C GLN A 235 -2.56 -31.91 5.09
N THR A 236 -1.44 -31.50 4.49
CA THR A 236 -1.30 -31.40 3.02
C THR A 236 -1.39 -32.78 2.36
N ILE A 237 -0.76 -33.79 2.94
CA ILE A 237 -0.87 -35.18 2.48
C ILE A 237 -2.32 -35.66 2.56
N ILE A 238 -2.96 -35.48 3.71
CA ILE A 238 -4.38 -35.88 3.90
C ILE A 238 -5.27 -35.16 2.89
N ALA A 239 -5.12 -33.82 2.74
CA ALA A 239 -5.88 -33.04 1.79
C ALA A 239 -5.68 -33.54 0.35
N TYR A 240 -4.46 -33.97 -0.01
CA TYR A 240 -4.19 -34.55 -1.32
C TYR A 240 -4.99 -35.83 -1.59
N TYR A 241 -5.16 -36.69 -0.59
CA TYR A 241 -6.00 -37.89 -0.67
C TYR A 241 -7.49 -37.54 -0.72
N LEU A 242 -7.94 -36.61 0.14
CA LEU A 242 -9.34 -36.16 0.22
C LEU A 242 -9.82 -35.53 -1.09
N THR A 243 -8.94 -34.85 -1.82
CA THR A 243 -9.27 -34.27 -3.14
C THR A 243 -9.43 -35.34 -4.24
N ARG A 244 -9.08 -36.60 -3.96
CA ARG A 244 -9.11 -37.71 -4.90
C ARG A 244 -10.02 -38.88 -4.46
N GLY A 245 -10.90 -38.56 -3.50
CA GLY A 245 -11.95 -39.47 -3.09
C GLY A 245 -11.58 -40.41 -1.94
N TYR A 246 -10.39 -40.35 -1.41
CA TYR A 246 -9.96 -41.20 -0.30
C TYR A 246 -10.37 -40.54 1.04
N ALA A 247 -11.66 -40.59 1.33
CA ALA A 247 -12.25 -39.86 2.46
C ALA A 247 -11.84 -40.41 3.84
N ASP A 248 -11.32 -41.65 3.90
CA ASP A 248 -10.80 -42.28 5.12
C ASP A 248 -9.28 -42.15 5.28
N ALA A 249 -8.63 -41.48 4.33
CA ALA A 249 -7.18 -41.33 4.38
C ALA A 249 -6.74 -40.62 5.67
N ARG A 250 -5.79 -41.20 6.34
CA ARG A 250 -5.19 -40.64 7.56
C ARG A 250 -3.73 -40.99 7.70
N ILE A 251 -2.99 -40.17 8.34
CA ILE A 251 -1.65 -40.48 8.81
C ILE A 251 -1.80 -41.11 10.16
N VAL A 252 -1.40 -42.40 10.25
CA VAL A 252 -1.46 -43.17 11.48
C VAL A 252 -0.37 -42.70 12.44
N ASP A 253 0.84 -42.50 11.92
CA ASP A 253 1.98 -42.05 12.71
C ASP A 253 3.04 -41.42 11.80
N VAL A 254 3.97 -40.64 12.39
CA VAL A 254 5.19 -40.21 11.74
C VAL A 254 6.38 -40.56 12.62
N ILE A 255 7.07 -41.64 12.25
CA ILE A 255 8.26 -42.08 12.98
C ILE A 255 9.38 -41.09 12.70
N GLN A 256 9.94 -40.53 13.78
CA GLN A 256 11.05 -39.60 13.79
C GLN A 256 12.26 -40.27 14.44
N GLU A 257 13.25 -40.63 13.64
CA GLU A 257 14.50 -41.19 14.13
C GLU A 257 15.59 -40.17 14.01
N SER A 258 16.21 -39.80 15.13
CA SER A 258 17.29 -38.81 15.17
C SER A 258 18.58 -39.42 15.66
N SER A 259 19.69 -38.93 15.10
CA SER A 259 21.04 -39.26 15.54
C SER A 259 21.95 -38.03 15.52
N ILE A 260 22.86 -37.93 16.47
CA ILE A 260 23.84 -36.83 16.52
C ILE A 260 25.01 -37.15 15.60
N ASN A 261 25.23 -36.28 14.61
CA ASN A 261 26.44 -36.35 13.80
C ASN A 261 27.51 -35.45 14.40
N GLU A 262 28.41 -36.01 15.19
CA GLU A 262 29.46 -35.25 15.86
C GLU A 262 30.41 -34.52 14.89
N LYS A 263 30.68 -35.09 13.69
CA LYS A 263 31.55 -34.46 12.70
C LYS A 263 30.95 -33.18 12.11
N LYS A 264 29.64 -33.12 12.00
CA LYS A 264 28.90 -31.95 11.45
C LYS A 264 28.33 -31.08 12.59
N ALA A 265 28.48 -31.46 13.84
CA ALA A 265 27.93 -30.79 15.02
C ALA A 265 26.43 -30.46 14.86
N ARG A 266 25.66 -31.43 14.36
CA ARG A 266 24.21 -31.27 14.10
C ARG A 266 23.46 -32.58 14.38
N GLU A 267 22.15 -32.46 14.60
CA GLU A 267 21.24 -33.58 14.70
C GLU A 267 20.74 -33.95 13.28
N GLU A 268 20.84 -35.20 12.88
CA GLU A 268 20.31 -35.74 11.61
C GLU A 268 19.07 -36.55 11.91
N MET A 269 17.98 -36.29 11.16
CA MET A 269 16.67 -36.88 11.37
C MET A 269 16.17 -37.59 10.12
N SER A 270 15.61 -38.78 10.30
CA SER A 270 14.79 -39.45 9.27
C SER A 270 13.32 -39.41 9.66
N LEU A 271 12.46 -39.23 8.65
CA LEU A 271 11.00 -39.18 8.80
C LEU A 271 10.37 -40.32 8.02
N VAL A 272 9.48 -41.11 8.66
CA VAL A 272 8.67 -42.11 7.98
C VAL A 272 7.19 -41.84 8.25
N PHE A 273 6.44 -41.42 7.22
CA PHE A 273 5.00 -41.20 7.30
C PHE A 273 4.26 -42.54 7.10
N ILE A 274 3.51 -42.96 8.08
CA ILE A 274 2.68 -44.17 7.98
C ILE A 274 1.26 -43.77 7.61
N ILE A 275 0.84 -44.13 6.41
CA ILE A 275 -0.43 -43.73 5.82
C ILE A 275 -1.38 -44.93 5.78
N GLN A 276 -2.62 -44.68 6.11
CA GLN A 276 -3.74 -45.54 5.81
C GLN A 276 -4.62 -44.84 4.79
N GLU A 277 -4.66 -45.34 3.54
CA GLU A 277 -5.31 -44.66 2.41
C GLU A 277 -6.84 -44.80 2.45
N GLY A 278 -7.36 -45.93 2.86
CA GLY A 278 -8.79 -46.27 2.78
C GLY A 278 -9.26 -46.53 1.34
N GLU A 279 -10.55 -46.63 1.15
CA GLU A 279 -11.17 -46.86 -0.17
C GLU A 279 -11.52 -45.55 -0.86
N GLN A 280 -11.64 -45.57 -2.17
CA GLN A 280 -12.04 -44.43 -2.96
C GLN A 280 -13.55 -44.29 -3.03
N TYR A 281 -14.08 -43.12 -2.65
CA TYR A 281 -15.50 -42.81 -2.63
C TYR A 281 -15.92 -41.98 -3.83
N THR A 282 -17.13 -42.17 -4.29
CA THR A 282 -17.82 -41.36 -5.30
C THR A 282 -18.91 -40.49 -4.65
N PHE A 283 -19.22 -39.37 -5.26
CA PHE A 283 -20.25 -38.46 -4.78
C PHE A 283 -21.65 -38.99 -5.11
N SER A 284 -22.52 -39.10 -4.13
CA SER A 284 -23.91 -39.55 -4.30
C SER A 284 -24.95 -38.44 -4.30
N GLY A 285 -24.50 -37.16 -4.14
CA GLY A 285 -25.36 -35.98 -4.24
C GLY A 285 -25.46 -35.15 -2.98
N LEU A 286 -26.12 -34.01 -3.12
CA LEU A 286 -26.49 -33.10 -2.05
C LEU A 286 -28.01 -32.92 -2.06
N THR A 287 -28.64 -33.07 -0.90
CA THR A 287 -30.04 -32.66 -0.68
C THR A 287 -30.06 -31.39 0.15
N ILE A 288 -30.89 -30.42 -0.23
CA ILE A 288 -31.02 -29.14 0.47
C ILE A 288 -32.44 -29.01 0.98
N SER A 289 -32.62 -28.54 2.19
CA SER A 289 -33.93 -28.31 2.83
C SER A 289 -33.90 -27.00 3.62
N GLY A 290 -35.09 -26.37 3.77
CA GLY A 290 -35.24 -25.11 4.52
C GLY A 290 -34.85 -23.85 3.74
N ASN A 291 -34.59 -23.95 2.44
CA ASN A 291 -34.24 -22.82 1.56
C ASN A 291 -35.49 -22.27 0.89
N GLU A 292 -36.02 -21.15 1.37
CA GLU A 292 -37.19 -20.45 0.80
C GLU A 292 -36.74 -19.22 -0.02
N ILE A 293 -35.62 -18.57 0.38
CA ILE A 293 -35.09 -17.34 -0.23
C ILE A 293 -34.47 -17.58 -1.60
N PHE A 294 -33.67 -18.62 -1.72
CA PHE A 294 -33.06 -19.01 -2.98
C PHE A 294 -33.50 -20.41 -3.40
N SER A 295 -33.76 -20.58 -4.69
CA SER A 295 -34.18 -21.85 -5.24
C SER A 295 -33.07 -22.91 -5.08
N THR A 296 -33.48 -24.16 -4.89
CA THR A 296 -32.57 -25.32 -4.77
C THR A 296 -31.65 -25.41 -5.99
N ASP A 297 -32.15 -25.16 -7.21
CA ASP A 297 -31.36 -25.19 -8.44
C ASP A 297 -30.22 -24.12 -8.41
N LYS A 298 -30.54 -22.91 -7.90
CA LYS A 298 -29.55 -21.85 -7.74
C LYS A 298 -28.45 -22.27 -6.75
N LEU A 299 -28.82 -22.83 -5.62
CA LEU A 299 -27.88 -23.28 -4.61
C LEU A 299 -27.04 -24.46 -5.11
N MET A 300 -27.66 -25.43 -5.79
CA MET A 300 -26.96 -26.56 -6.40
C MET A 300 -25.95 -26.16 -7.47
N SER A 301 -26.16 -25.02 -8.15
CA SER A 301 -25.23 -24.53 -9.19
C SER A 301 -23.82 -24.21 -8.66
N PHE A 302 -23.68 -23.99 -7.35
CA PHE A 302 -22.38 -23.76 -6.71
C PHE A 302 -21.61 -25.06 -6.45
N ILE A 303 -22.30 -26.21 -6.41
CA ILE A 303 -21.69 -27.53 -6.17
C ILE A 303 -21.19 -28.08 -7.51
N LYS A 304 -19.88 -28.00 -7.72
CA LYS A 304 -19.22 -28.43 -8.97
C LYS A 304 -18.91 -29.96 -9.01
N LEU A 305 -19.74 -30.77 -8.35
CA LEU A 305 -19.65 -32.23 -8.35
C LEU A 305 -20.98 -32.82 -8.83
N LYS A 306 -20.91 -33.81 -9.72
CA LYS A 306 -22.06 -34.56 -10.21
C LYS A 306 -22.12 -35.91 -9.53
N ASN A 307 -23.33 -36.50 -9.45
CA ASN A 307 -23.49 -37.85 -8.95
C ASN A 307 -22.63 -38.81 -9.77
N GLY A 308 -21.87 -39.64 -9.07
CA GLY A 308 -20.94 -40.62 -9.66
C GLY A 308 -19.52 -40.10 -9.88
N ASP A 309 -19.28 -38.79 -9.74
CA ASP A 309 -17.91 -38.24 -9.78
C ASP A 309 -17.08 -38.76 -8.60
N VAL A 310 -15.78 -38.92 -8.77
CA VAL A 310 -14.88 -39.16 -7.63
C VAL A 310 -15.03 -38.00 -6.65
N PHE A 311 -15.32 -38.36 -5.38
CA PHE A 311 -15.55 -37.35 -4.35
C PHE A 311 -14.32 -36.45 -4.15
N ASN A 312 -14.49 -35.15 -4.24
CA ASN A 312 -13.45 -34.18 -4.00
C ASN A 312 -13.86 -33.23 -2.87
N GLN A 313 -13.31 -33.49 -1.70
CA GLN A 313 -13.62 -32.72 -0.47
C GLN A 313 -13.44 -31.22 -0.66
N THR A 314 -12.34 -30.79 -1.29
CA THR A 314 -12.04 -29.36 -1.48
C THR A 314 -13.08 -28.70 -2.38
N LYS A 315 -13.40 -29.32 -3.54
CA LYS A 315 -14.43 -28.79 -4.45
C LYS A 315 -15.80 -28.72 -3.79
N PHE A 316 -16.13 -29.70 -2.93
CA PHE A 316 -17.38 -29.68 -2.19
C PHE A 316 -17.42 -28.54 -1.18
N GLN A 317 -16.36 -28.37 -0.38
CA GLN A 317 -16.26 -27.30 0.61
C GLN A 317 -16.24 -25.90 -0.04
N GLU A 318 -15.55 -25.73 -1.17
CA GLU A 318 -15.61 -24.50 -1.97
C GLU A 318 -17.04 -24.22 -2.44
N GLY A 319 -17.75 -25.24 -2.94
CA GLY A 319 -19.14 -25.11 -3.36
C GLY A 319 -20.06 -24.71 -2.20
N LEU A 320 -19.88 -25.34 -1.04
CA LEU A 320 -20.65 -25.03 0.16
C LEU A 320 -20.34 -23.60 0.68
N SER A 321 -19.08 -23.21 0.65
CA SER A 321 -18.65 -21.84 1.00
C SER A 321 -19.28 -20.81 0.07
N ASN A 322 -19.29 -21.06 -1.24
CA ASN A 322 -19.89 -20.15 -2.21
C ASN A 322 -21.42 -20.04 -2.03
N LEU A 323 -22.07 -21.16 -1.69
CA LEU A 323 -23.49 -21.19 -1.36
C LEU A 323 -23.78 -20.34 -0.12
N THR A 324 -22.98 -20.49 0.94
CA THR A 324 -23.10 -19.71 2.18
C THR A 324 -22.83 -18.22 1.91
N ASN A 325 -21.81 -17.92 1.11
CA ASN A 325 -21.47 -16.54 0.72
C ASN A 325 -22.62 -15.85 -0.03
N LEU A 326 -23.39 -16.59 -0.88
CA LEU A 326 -24.56 -16.03 -1.53
C LEU A 326 -25.55 -15.43 -0.54
N TYR A 327 -25.79 -16.11 0.57
CA TYR A 327 -26.66 -15.61 1.64
C TYR A 327 -26.06 -14.38 2.33
N TYR A 328 -24.77 -14.43 2.67
CA TYR A 328 -24.07 -13.32 3.34
C TYR A 328 -23.98 -12.06 2.47
N GLU A 329 -23.72 -12.22 1.17
CA GLU A 329 -23.69 -11.11 0.20
C GLU A 329 -25.06 -10.42 0.07
N ASN A 330 -26.15 -11.17 0.30
CA ASN A 330 -27.50 -10.65 0.29
C ASN A 330 -28.02 -10.22 1.68
N GLY A 331 -27.14 -10.15 2.69
CA GLY A 331 -27.48 -9.63 4.02
C GLY A 331 -28.00 -10.68 5.01
N TYR A 332 -28.02 -11.94 4.66
CA TYR A 332 -28.55 -13.01 5.54
C TYR A 332 -27.41 -13.59 6.41
N MET A 333 -26.84 -12.76 7.25
CA MET A 333 -25.67 -13.13 8.09
C MET A 333 -25.98 -14.08 9.24
N SER A 334 -27.20 -14.02 9.76
CA SER A 334 -27.65 -14.86 10.89
C SER A 334 -28.19 -16.22 10.45
N ASN A 335 -28.12 -16.56 9.15
CA ASN A 335 -28.54 -17.86 8.67
C ASN A 335 -27.62 -18.96 9.20
N GLU A 336 -28.19 -20.08 9.51
CA GLU A 336 -27.49 -21.25 10.04
C GLU A 336 -27.50 -22.37 9.00
N PHE A 337 -26.36 -23.05 8.85
CA PHE A 337 -26.15 -24.08 7.86
C PHE A 337 -25.66 -25.34 8.56
N TYR A 338 -26.44 -26.43 8.43
CA TYR A 338 -26.16 -27.72 9.07
C TYR A 338 -25.89 -28.79 8.01
N PRO A 339 -24.64 -28.94 7.52
CA PRO A 339 -24.30 -30.02 6.61
C PRO A 339 -24.15 -31.33 7.39
N ALA A 340 -24.89 -32.35 7.01
CA ALA A 340 -24.76 -33.70 7.52
C ALA A 340 -24.21 -34.62 6.42
N ILE A 341 -23.21 -35.44 6.76
CA ILE A 341 -22.60 -36.41 5.84
C ILE A 341 -23.40 -37.69 5.81
N ASN A 342 -23.70 -38.19 4.61
CA ASN A 342 -24.34 -39.48 4.36
C ASN A 342 -23.30 -40.39 3.68
N LYS A 343 -22.57 -41.16 4.47
CA LYS A 343 -21.51 -42.05 4.00
C LYS A 343 -21.98 -43.49 3.96
N ASP A 344 -21.92 -44.13 2.80
CA ASP A 344 -22.18 -45.57 2.60
C ASP A 344 -20.83 -46.26 2.32
N SER A 345 -20.35 -47.00 3.31
CA SER A 345 -19.08 -47.75 3.24
C SER A 345 -19.17 -49.03 2.41
N GLU A 346 -20.36 -49.59 2.18
CA GLU A 346 -20.52 -50.76 1.35
C GLU A 346 -20.52 -50.42 -0.14
N ARG A 347 -21.15 -49.29 -0.50
CA ARG A 347 -21.19 -48.78 -1.88
C ARG A 347 -20.07 -47.82 -2.22
N HIS A 348 -19.24 -47.47 -1.26
CA HIS A 348 -18.20 -46.44 -1.37
C HIS A 348 -18.73 -45.11 -1.93
N THR A 349 -19.86 -44.63 -1.33
CA THR A 349 -20.46 -43.39 -1.74
C THR A 349 -20.53 -42.37 -0.59
N ILE A 350 -20.39 -41.09 -0.91
CA ILE A 350 -20.55 -39.95 0.02
C ILE A 350 -21.56 -38.97 -0.56
N GLY A 351 -22.63 -38.75 0.18
CA GLY A 351 -23.60 -37.69 -0.07
C GLY A 351 -23.65 -36.71 1.10
N TYR A 352 -24.37 -35.62 0.93
CA TYR A 352 -24.63 -34.66 1.99
C TYR A 352 -26.10 -34.27 2.03
N SER A 353 -26.59 -33.96 3.22
CA SER A 353 -27.85 -33.24 3.43
C SER A 353 -27.55 -31.91 4.12
N LEU A 354 -27.96 -30.84 3.51
CA LEU A 354 -27.81 -29.49 4.03
C LEU A 354 -29.16 -28.98 4.49
N SER A 355 -29.30 -28.76 5.80
CA SER A 355 -30.44 -28.06 6.36
C SER A 355 -30.10 -26.62 6.58
N ILE A 356 -30.91 -25.70 6.06
CA ILE A 356 -30.70 -24.25 6.16
C ILE A 356 -31.81 -23.68 7.05
N VAL A 357 -31.43 -22.93 8.06
CA VAL A 357 -32.35 -22.10 8.86
C VAL A 357 -32.20 -20.67 8.42
N GLU A 358 -33.15 -20.22 7.61
CA GLU A 358 -33.14 -18.85 7.08
C GLU A 358 -33.66 -17.88 8.14
N ARG A 359 -32.96 -16.75 8.27
CA ARG A 359 -33.24 -15.64 9.19
C ARG A 359 -33.50 -14.38 8.40
N SER A 360 -33.91 -13.30 9.12
CA SER A 360 -34.11 -11.99 8.51
C SER A 360 -32.80 -11.39 7.98
N ARG A 361 -32.91 -10.49 7.02
CA ARG A 361 -31.76 -9.72 6.54
C ARG A 361 -31.19 -8.84 7.65
N ALA A 362 -29.89 -8.83 7.77
CA ALA A 362 -29.16 -7.92 8.63
C ALA A 362 -29.06 -6.54 7.96
N HIS A 363 -29.23 -5.49 8.76
CA HIS A 363 -29.06 -4.11 8.35
C HIS A 363 -27.92 -3.48 9.15
N ILE A 364 -27.20 -2.57 8.54
CA ILE A 364 -26.16 -1.82 9.23
C ILE A 364 -26.83 -0.83 10.19
N GLU A 365 -26.61 -1.00 11.49
CA GLU A 365 -27.11 -0.08 12.50
C GLU A 365 -26.23 1.17 12.56
N ASN A 366 -24.93 0.97 12.79
CA ASN A 366 -23.93 2.04 12.86
C ASN A 366 -22.68 1.67 12.05
N ILE A 367 -21.93 2.70 11.63
CA ILE A 367 -20.57 2.55 11.10
C ILE A 367 -19.62 3.24 12.06
N ILE A 368 -18.77 2.48 12.70
CA ILE A 368 -17.86 2.95 13.76
C ILE A 368 -16.44 2.94 13.21
N ILE A 369 -15.78 4.09 13.21
CA ILE A 369 -14.39 4.23 12.77
C ILE A 369 -13.48 4.22 13.99
N LYS A 370 -12.39 3.44 13.93
CA LYS A 370 -11.35 3.36 14.97
C LYS A 370 -9.97 3.54 14.37
N GLY A 371 -9.05 4.16 15.11
CA GLY A 371 -7.64 4.28 14.74
C GLY A 371 -7.29 5.52 13.90
N ASN A 372 -8.26 6.29 13.44
CA ASN A 372 -8.03 7.54 12.73
C ASN A 372 -7.73 8.70 13.69
N THR A 373 -6.48 9.07 13.79
CA THR A 373 -6.02 10.16 14.67
C THR A 373 -5.96 11.51 13.95
N LYS A 374 -5.65 11.50 12.64
CA LYS A 374 -5.53 12.69 11.78
C LYS A 374 -6.68 12.82 10.81
N THR A 375 -7.03 11.74 10.12
CA THR A 375 -8.07 11.72 9.10
C THR A 375 -9.45 11.84 9.76
N LYS A 376 -10.26 12.75 9.25
CA LYS A 376 -11.62 12.96 9.77
C LYS A 376 -12.56 11.83 9.36
N ASP A 377 -13.49 11.43 10.24
CA ASP A 377 -14.43 10.32 10.01
C ASP A 377 -15.19 10.46 8.69
N TYR A 378 -15.67 11.67 8.37
CA TYR A 378 -16.42 11.90 7.13
C TYR A 378 -15.58 11.63 5.86
N VAL A 379 -14.24 11.72 5.93
CA VAL A 379 -13.35 11.40 4.82
C VAL A 379 -13.32 9.90 4.56
N ILE A 380 -13.45 9.11 5.62
CA ILE A 380 -13.53 7.64 5.54
C ILE A 380 -14.95 7.25 5.11
N LEU A 381 -15.95 7.76 5.79
CA LEU A 381 -17.35 7.39 5.55
C LEU A 381 -17.84 7.66 4.13
N ARG A 382 -17.38 8.75 3.51
CA ARG A 382 -17.76 9.11 2.12
C ARG A 382 -17.23 8.14 1.05
N GLU A 383 -16.17 7.39 1.34
CA GLU A 383 -15.61 6.38 0.42
C GLU A 383 -16.37 5.04 0.51
N LEU A 384 -17.24 4.88 1.50
CA LEU A 384 -18.02 3.66 1.69
C LEU A 384 -19.32 3.73 0.87
N PRO A 385 -19.61 2.71 0.04
CA PRO A 385 -20.87 2.60 -0.69
C PRO A 385 -22.02 2.04 0.17
N VAL A 386 -21.89 2.12 1.49
CA VAL A 386 -22.88 1.69 2.49
C VAL A 386 -23.13 2.77 3.53
N LYS A 387 -24.35 2.81 4.08
CA LYS A 387 -24.79 3.76 5.11
C LYS A 387 -25.56 3.03 6.21
N PRO A 388 -25.70 3.62 7.41
CA PRO A 388 -26.65 3.13 8.40
C PRO A 388 -28.05 3.00 7.81
N GLY A 389 -28.73 1.87 8.08
CA GLY A 389 -30.02 1.47 7.53
C GLY A 389 -29.94 0.61 6.26
N ASP A 390 -28.81 0.57 5.56
CA ASP A 390 -28.63 -0.29 4.38
C ASP A 390 -28.59 -1.77 4.77
N VAL A 391 -29.02 -2.64 3.86
CA VAL A 391 -28.79 -4.09 3.98
C VAL A 391 -27.29 -4.35 4.00
N PHE A 392 -26.84 -5.17 4.93
CA PHE A 392 -25.44 -5.60 4.99
C PHE A 392 -25.05 -6.28 3.68
N SER A 393 -23.97 -5.84 3.06
CA SER A 393 -23.44 -6.41 1.83
C SER A 393 -21.92 -6.45 1.90
N ARG A 394 -21.38 -7.66 1.92
CA ARG A 394 -19.92 -7.87 1.94
C ARG A 394 -19.23 -7.24 0.74
N ASP A 395 -19.82 -7.39 -0.45
CA ASP A 395 -19.25 -6.84 -1.69
C ASP A 395 -19.13 -5.33 -1.65
N LYS A 396 -20.20 -4.65 -1.17
CA LYS A 396 -20.16 -3.19 -1.01
C LYS A 396 -19.13 -2.76 0.04
N ILE A 397 -19.02 -3.49 1.14
CA ILE A 397 -18.01 -3.20 2.17
C ILE A 397 -16.62 -3.37 1.60
N MET A 398 -16.34 -4.46 0.88
CA MET A 398 -15.04 -4.70 0.24
C MET A 398 -14.73 -3.66 -0.85
N ALA A 399 -15.73 -3.20 -1.59
CA ALA A 399 -15.57 -2.08 -2.52
C ALA A 399 -15.20 -0.78 -1.78
N GLY A 400 -15.81 -0.52 -0.62
CA GLY A 400 -15.43 0.59 0.26
C GLY A 400 -13.99 0.46 0.77
N MET A 401 -13.57 -0.73 1.17
CA MET A 401 -12.17 -0.98 1.57
C MET A 401 -11.21 -0.69 0.42
N ARG A 402 -11.51 -1.16 -0.79
CA ARG A 402 -10.71 -0.83 -1.98
C ARG A 402 -10.62 0.68 -2.23
N ASN A 403 -11.72 1.40 -2.10
CA ASN A 403 -11.72 2.87 -2.23
C ASN A 403 -10.81 3.51 -1.19
N LEU A 404 -10.88 3.08 0.07
CA LEU A 404 -10.03 3.58 1.15
C LEU A 404 -8.55 3.25 0.93
N TYR A 405 -8.20 2.03 0.50
CA TYR A 405 -6.82 1.68 0.15
C TYR A 405 -6.28 2.56 -0.98
N ASN A 406 -7.10 2.85 -1.98
CA ASN A 406 -6.72 3.72 -3.10
C ASN A 406 -6.46 5.17 -2.68
N THR A 407 -6.91 5.62 -1.52
CA THR A 407 -6.55 6.94 -0.97
C THR A 407 -5.10 7.01 -0.51
N GLN A 408 -4.49 5.88 -0.19
CA GLN A 408 -3.14 5.77 0.39
C GLN A 408 -2.97 6.51 1.74
N TYR A 409 -4.06 6.67 2.51
CA TYR A 409 -4.00 7.28 3.84
C TYR A 409 -3.72 6.27 4.93
N PHE A 410 -3.95 4.98 4.66
CA PHE A 410 -3.92 3.89 5.62
C PHE A 410 -2.99 2.76 5.18
N SER A 411 -2.22 2.23 6.12
CA SER A 411 -1.38 1.03 5.95
C SER A 411 -2.19 -0.25 6.13
N SER A 412 -3.22 -0.19 6.99
CA SER A 412 -4.13 -1.30 7.27
C SER A 412 -5.56 -0.81 7.40
N ILE A 413 -6.51 -1.60 6.89
CA ILE A 413 -7.95 -1.33 7.02
C ILE A 413 -8.64 -2.67 7.26
N VAL A 414 -9.26 -2.83 8.42
CA VAL A 414 -9.93 -4.07 8.84
C VAL A 414 -11.40 -3.78 9.12
N PRO A 415 -12.33 -4.23 8.26
CA PRO A 415 -13.76 -4.19 8.54
C PRO A 415 -14.17 -5.37 9.39
N GLU A 416 -14.87 -5.12 10.48
CA GLU A 416 -15.39 -6.14 11.40
C GLU A 416 -16.88 -5.91 11.64
N PRO A 417 -17.78 -6.83 11.23
CA PRO A 417 -19.18 -6.78 11.61
C PRO A 417 -19.32 -7.28 13.06
N VAL A 418 -19.96 -6.49 13.89
CA VAL A 418 -20.28 -6.80 15.30
C VAL A 418 -21.78 -6.82 15.48
N SER A 419 -22.32 -7.66 16.35
CA SER A 419 -23.74 -7.69 16.67
C SER A 419 -24.22 -6.32 17.15
N GLY A 420 -25.28 -5.81 16.54
CA GLY A 420 -25.95 -4.57 16.95
C GLY A 420 -26.89 -4.73 18.13
N SER A 421 -27.78 -3.76 18.32
CA SER A 421 -28.74 -3.73 19.42
C SER A 421 -29.84 -4.81 19.32
N GLU A 422 -30.13 -5.28 18.11
CA GLU A 422 -31.12 -6.32 17.83
C GLU A 422 -30.52 -7.42 16.92
N ALA A 423 -31.18 -8.59 16.89
CA ALA A 423 -30.67 -9.77 16.19
C ALA A 423 -30.49 -9.62 14.66
N ASN A 424 -31.14 -8.65 14.06
CA ASN A 424 -31.04 -8.33 12.63
C ASN A 424 -30.29 -7.02 12.36
N LEU A 425 -29.63 -6.44 13.37
CA LEU A 425 -28.82 -5.24 13.28
C LEU A 425 -27.34 -5.60 13.46
N VAL A 426 -26.48 -4.91 12.70
CA VAL A 426 -25.04 -5.13 12.72
C VAL A 426 -24.33 -3.79 12.72
N ASP A 427 -23.45 -3.58 13.67
CA ASP A 427 -22.49 -2.49 13.67
C ASP A 427 -21.29 -2.86 12.81
N LEU A 428 -20.96 -2.01 11.85
CA LEU A 428 -19.76 -2.15 11.04
C LEU A 428 -18.62 -1.35 11.68
N VAL A 429 -17.72 -2.04 12.35
CA VAL A 429 -16.50 -1.43 12.90
C VAL A 429 -15.41 -1.47 11.85
N ILE A 430 -14.85 -0.30 11.50
CA ILE A 430 -13.72 -0.18 10.56
C ILE A 430 -12.52 0.32 11.35
N THR A 431 -11.58 -0.56 11.59
CA THR A 431 -10.32 -0.22 12.25
C THR A 431 -9.29 0.11 11.19
N VAL A 432 -8.72 1.32 11.28
CA VAL A 432 -7.71 1.81 10.35
C VAL A 432 -6.39 2.08 11.06
N GLU A 433 -5.29 1.89 10.35
CA GLU A 433 -3.95 2.29 10.76
C GLU A 433 -3.44 3.34 9.78
N GLU A 434 -3.23 4.56 10.27
CA GLU A 434 -2.82 5.68 9.41
C GLU A 434 -1.35 5.59 9.04
N GLN A 435 -1.04 5.91 7.79
CA GLN A 435 0.34 6.06 7.32
C GLN A 435 0.68 7.52 7.03
N SER A 436 1.96 7.81 6.77
CA SER A 436 2.38 9.15 6.38
C SER A 436 1.78 9.51 5.02
N THR A 437 1.04 10.63 4.99
CA THR A 437 0.48 11.21 3.77
C THR A 437 1.36 12.34 3.20
N THR A 438 2.46 12.65 3.88
CA THR A 438 3.46 13.60 3.39
C THR A 438 4.59 12.84 2.74
N SER A 439 4.89 13.17 1.50
CA SER A 439 6.02 12.65 0.75
C SER A 439 6.95 13.76 0.31
N LEU A 440 8.23 13.45 0.31
CA LEU A 440 9.31 14.25 -0.28
C LEU A 440 9.92 13.39 -1.37
N GLN A 441 9.90 13.91 -2.58
CA GLN A 441 10.52 13.28 -3.73
C GLN A 441 11.66 14.19 -4.21
N PHE A 442 12.80 13.62 -4.45
CA PHE A 442 13.93 14.30 -5.07
C PHE A 442 14.61 13.32 -6.01
N GLY A 443 15.16 13.83 -7.08
CA GLY A 443 15.81 12.98 -8.05
C GLY A 443 16.55 13.79 -9.10
N MET A 444 17.18 13.03 -10.00
CA MET A 444 17.88 13.54 -11.15
C MET A 444 17.31 12.85 -12.39
N THR A 445 17.06 13.63 -13.44
CA THR A 445 16.68 13.11 -14.74
C THR A 445 17.78 13.43 -15.73
N PHE A 446 18.20 12.46 -16.51
CA PHE A 446 19.12 12.70 -17.62
C PHE A 446 18.28 13.18 -18.81
N THR A 447 18.55 14.41 -19.28
CA THR A 447 17.72 15.08 -20.31
C THR A 447 18.19 14.79 -21.74
N GLY A 448 19.26 14.03 -21.92
CA GLY A 448 19.91 13.82 -23.23
C GLY A 448 21.02 14.84 -23.48
N ILE A 449 21.94 14.53 -24.35
CA ILE A 449 23.01 15.45 -24.78
C ILE A 449 22.54 16.07 -26.10
N GLU A 450 21.83 17.20 -26.03
CA GLU A 450 21.50 17.97 -27.22
C GLU A 450 22.64 18.94 -27.57
N ASP A 451 23.32 19.49 -26.57
CA ASP A 451 24.50 20.33 -26.71
C ASP A 451 25.65 19.70 -25.90
N PRO A 452 26.86 19.50 -26.48
CA PRO A 452 28.02 18.99 -25.78
C PRO A 452 28.49 19.90 -24.61
N ASP A 453 28.10 21.15 -24.60
CA ASP A 453 28.47 22.12 -23.56
C ASP A 453 27.44 22.20 -22.42
N ASP A 454 26.26 21.56 -22.58
CA ASP A 454 25.23 21.51 -21.56
C ASP A 454 25.42 20.31 -20.63
N PHE A 455 25.18 20.54 -19.34
CA PHE A 455 25.15 19.47 -18.34
C PHE A 455 23.78 18.78 -18.35
N PRO A 456 23.64 17.58 -18.94
CA PRO A 456 22.36 16.99 -19.30
C PRO A 456 21.62 16.40 -18.11
N ILE A 457 21.59 17.10 -16.96
CA ILE A 457 20.92 16.64 -15.75
C ILE A 457 19.94 17.69 -15.28
N SER A 458 18.69 17.28 -15.12
CA SER A 458 17.67 18.03 -14.42
C SER A 458 17.49 17.46 -13.00
N LEU A 459 17.51 18.33 -12.03
CA LEU A 459 17.21 18.02 -10.64
C LEU A 459 15.76 18.37 -10.36
N PHE A 460 15.06 17.48 -9.65
CA PHE A 460 13.73 17.81 -9.18
C PHE A 460 13.58 17.59 -7.68
N PHE A 461 12.79 18.44 -7.08
CA PHE A 461 12.33 18.34 -5.71
C PHE A 461 10.82 18.53 -5.69
N LYS A 462 10.09 17.60 -5.09
CA LYS A 462 8.63 17.70 -4.92
C LYS A 462 8.24 17.35 -3.51
N TRP A 463 7.58 18.26 -2.85
CA TRP A 463 6.85 18.03 -1.61
C TRP A 463 5.37 17.86 -1.91
N GLN A 464 4.74 16.87 -1.27
CA GLN A 464 3.31 16.63 -1.42
C GLN A 464 2.72 16.18 -0.08
N ASN A 465 1.53 16.68 0.25
CA ASN A 465 0.70 16.13 1.31
C ASN A 465 -0.67 15.76 0.73
N SER A 466 -0.98 14.45 0.69
CA SER A 466 -2.20 13.92 0.06
C SER A 466 -3.43 13.97 0.98
N ASN A 467 -3.26 14.28 2.26
CA ASN A 467 -4.35 14.36 3.23
C ASN A 467 -4.18 15.57 4.16
N LEU A 468 -4.12 16.75 3.59
CA LEU A 468 -3.87 18.01 4.30
C LEU A 468 -4.85 18.18 5.47
N ARG A 469 -4.32 18.24 6.70
CA ARG A 469 -5.08 18.37 7.95
C ARG A 469 -6.16 17.28 8.14
N GLY A 470 -5.99 16.12 7.50
CA GLY A 470 -6.95 15.03 7.57
C GLY A 470 -8.26 15.25 6.80
N LEU A 471 -8.29 16.22 5.88
CA LEU A 471 -9.50 16.62 5.15
C LEU A 471 -9.67 15.92 3.79
N GLY A 472 -8.76 15.00 3.42
CA GLY A 472 -8.77 14.33 2.11
C GLY A 472 -8.51 15.30 0.96
N LYS A 473 -7.61 16.27 1.16
CA LYS A 473 -7.19 17.27 0.20
C LYS A 473 -5.70 17.13 -0.05
N THR A 474 -5.31 17.22 -1.31
CA THR A 474 -3.90 17.15 -1.71
C THR A 474 -3.38 18.54 -2.02
N ILE A 475 -2.19 18.84 -1.53
CA ILE A 475 -1.41 20.01 -1.92
C ILE A 475 -0.01 19.53 -2.29
N SER A 476 0.57 20.08 -3.34
CA SER A 476 1.96 19.83 -3.67
C SER A 476 2.66 21.10 -4.13
N ALA A 477 3.97 21.14 -3.89
CA ALA A 477 4.89 22.13 -4.41
C ALA A 477 6.10 21.40 -4.98
N GLY A 478 6.54 21.77 -6.16
CA GLY A 478 7.66 21.17 -6.86
C GLY A 478 8.60 22.23 -7.41
N VAL A 479 9.84 21.85 -7.57
CA VAL A 479 10.87 22.63 -8.28
C VAL A 479 11.61 21.68 -9.19
N ASN A 480 11.73 22.03 -10.46
CA ASN A 480 12.62 21.37 -11.40
C ASN A 480 13.68 22.40 -11.84
N ALA A 481 14.91 21.93 -11.97
CA ALA A 481 16.01 22.78 -12.36
C ALA A 481 17.02 21.99 -13.21
N SER A 482 17.25 22.46 -14.42
CA SER A 482 18.35 22.09 -15.29
C SER A 482 19.12 23.34 -15.69
N THR A 483 20.19 23.22 -16.48
CA THR A 483 20.90 24.33 -17.06
C THR A 483 20.00 25.17 -17.97
N SER A 484 19.14 24.49 -18.76
CA SER A 484 18.28 25.12 -19.77
C SER A 484 16.83 25.37 -19.28
N ASP A 485 16.34 24.58 -18.33
CA ASP A 485 14.92 24.62 -17.92
C ASP A 485 14.76 24.65 -16.40
N GLN A 486 13.99 25.61 -15.91
CA GLN A 486 13.62 25.69 -14.50
C GLN A 486 12.11 25.86 -14.37
N SER A 487 11.52 25.19 -13.39
CA SER A 487 10.11 25.39 -13.07
C SER A 487 9.81 25.34 -11.57
N VAL A 488 8.77 26.05 -11.18
CA VAL A 488 8.16 25.97 -9.86
C VAL A 488 6.68 25.64 -10.04
N ASP A 489 6.27 24.53 -9.48
CA ASP A 489 4.95 23.96 -9.66
C ASP A 489 4.18 23.95 -8.35
N PHE A 490 2.95 24.43 -8.34
CA PHE A 490 2.02 24.32 -7.23
C PHE A 490 0.76 23.59 -7.68
N SER A 491 0.24 22.67 -6.88
CA SER A 491 -1.04 22.08 -7.17
C SER A 491 -1.89 21.89 -5.93
N TYR A 492 -3.19 21.99 -6.12
CA TYR A 492 -4.22 21.67 -5.17
C TYR A 492 -5.23 20.74 -5.81
N SER A 493 -5.60 19.66 -5.13
CA SER A 493 -6.67 18.78 -5.61
C SER A 493 -7.47 18.18 -4.46
N GLN A 494 -8.71 17.83 -4.77
CA GLN A 494 -9.59 17.09 -3.88
C GLN A 494 -10.55 16.21 -4.69
N SER A 495 -10.85 15.03 -4.19
CA SER A 495 -11.74 14.06 -4.85
C SER A 495 -13.22 14.28 -4.49
N TRP A 496 -13.50 15.09 -3.46
CA TRP A 496 -14.84 15.35 -2.96
C TRP A 496 -15.04 16.86 -2.77
N LEU A 497 -15.82 17.46 -3.66
CA LEU A 497 -16.23 18.85 -3.58
C LEU A 497 -17.69 18.93 -3.12
N PHE A 498 -18.00 19.75 -2.12
CA PHE A 498 -19.36 19.89 -1.54
C PHE A 498 -19.99 18.57 -1.08
N ASN A 499 -19.17 17.66 -0.50
CA ASN A 499 -19.60 16.31 -0.07
C ASN A 499 -20.18 15.43 -1.21
N LYS A 500 -19.84 15.72 -2.45
CA LYS A 500 -20.16 14.91 -3.63
C LYS A 500 -18.87 14.37 -4.22
N PRO A 501 -18.89 13.24 -4.91
CA PRO A 501 -17.71 12.65 -5.55
C PRO A 501 -17.29 13.46 -6.80
N ILE A 502 -17.19 14.78 -6.61
CA ILE A 502 -16.72 15.73 -7.61
C ILE A 502 -15.27 16.02 -7.30
N GLN A 503 -14.39 15.58 -8.18
CA GLN A 503 -12.98 15.94 -8.10
C GLN A 503 -12.77 17.34 -8.66
N PHE A 504 -11.90 18.09 -8.01
CA PHE A 504 -11.44 19.41 -8.43
C PHE A 504 -9.92 19.43 -8.36
N SER A 505 -9.28 20.00 -9.37
CA SER A 505 -7.84 20.18 -9.37
C SER A 505 -7.48 21.52 -10.00
N GLU A 506 -6.53 22.18 -9.39
CA GLU A 506 -5.93 23.42 -9.83
C GLU A 506 -4.43 23.27 -9.78
N SER A 507 -3.71 23.69 -10.83
CA SER A 507 -2.25 23.67 -10.85
C SER A 507 -1.72 24.93 -11.53
N LEU A 508 -0.69 25.50 -10.91
CA LEU A 508 0.07 26.65 -11.40
C LEU A 508 1.51 26.20 -11.58
N SER A 509 2.04 26.38 -12.78
CA SER A 509 3.45 26.21 -13.11
C SER A 509 4.02 27.54 -13.56
N LEU A 510 5.12 27.95 -12.96
CA LEU A 510 5.94 29.08 -13.37
C LEU A 510 7.23 28.49 -13.93
N PHE A 511 7.61 28.85 -15.13
CA PHE A 511 8.76 28.24 -15.77
C PHE A 511 9.62 29.25 -16.52
N HIS A 512 10.89 28.94 -16.60
CA HIS A 512 11.89 29.58 -17.44
C HIS A 512 12.55 28.49 -18.27
N SER A 513 12.76 28.77 -19.54
CA SER A 513 13.45 27.89 -20.47
C SER A 513 14.38 28.69 -21.34
N ASP A 514 15.61 28.22 -21.47
CA ASP A 514 16.57 28.71 -22.46
C ASP A 514 16.48 27.77 -23.66
N THR A 515 15.78 28.21 -24.68
CA THR A 515 15.42 27.42 -25.87
C THR A 515 16.28 27.79 -27.06
N SER A 516 16.94 26.82 -27.62
CA SER A 516 17.61 27.00 -28.92
C SER A 516 16.61 26.86 -30.04
N ALA A 517 16.47 27.86 -30.87
CA ALA A 517 15.64 27.83 -32.06
C ALA A 517 16.49 28.07 -33.30
N LEU A 518 16.15 27.39 -34.41
CA LEU A 518 16.72 27.65 -35.70
C LEU A 518 16.09 28.94 -36.25
N LEU A 519 16.86 30.01 -36.35
CA LEU A 519 16.43 31.32 -36.85
C LEU A 519 17.22 31.70 -38.12
N ALA A 520 16.53 32.29 -39.11
CA ALA A 520 17.18 32.90 -40.28
C ALA A 520 17.41 34.38 -40.02
N ASN A 521 18.57 34.92 -40.43
CA ASN A 521 18.79 36.33 -40.45
C ASN A 521 17.98 36.94 -41.61
N TRP A 522 16.88 37.63 -41.25
CA TRP A 522 15.95 38.19 -42.24
C TRP A 522 16.47 39.46 -42.91
N LEU A 523 17.32 40.23 -42.23
CA LEU A 523 17.65 41.57 -42.67
C LEU A 523 18.86 41.65 -43.60
N ALA A 524 19.66 40.59 -43.72
CA ALA A 524 20.91 40.66 -44.48
C ALA A 524 20.75 40.45 -45.98
N SER A 525 19.69 39.74 -46.44
CA SER A 525 19.62 39.33 -47.88
C SER A 525 18.26 39.50 -48.56
N GLY A 526 17.16 39.73 -47.81
CA GLY A 526 15.80 39.71 -48.41
C GLY A 526 15.36 38.36 -48.97
N THR A 527 16.23 37.37 -48.90
CA THR A 527 16.00 35.96 -49.28
C THR A 527 16.53 35.11 -48.15
N LEU A 528 15.84 33.98 -47.85
CA LEU A 528 16.34 32.93 -46.98
C LEU A 528 17.69 32.48 -47.57
N ASP A 529 18.79 32.79 -46.90
CA ASP A 529 20.10 32.27 -47.24
C ASP A 529 20.23 30.84 -46.72
N ASP A 530 21.02 29.99 -47.38
CA ASP A 530 21.24 28.61 -46.97
C ASP A 530 22.00 28.48 -45.62
N ASP A 531 22.48 29.61 -45.10
CA ASP A 531 23.14 29.68 -43.77
C ASP A 531 22.09 29.90 -42.67
N TYR A 532 21.64 28.79 -42.07
CA TYR A 532 20.78 28.80 -40.90
C TYR A 532 21.59 28.99 -39.61
N TYR A 533 21.16 29.94 -38.79
CA TYR A 533 21.80 30.24 -37.48
C TYR A 533 20.96 29.66 -36.37
N TYR A 534 21.57 28.88 -35.45
CA TYR A 534 20.99 28.54 -34.17
C TYR A 534 21.10 29.75 -33.25
N TYR A 535 20.00 30.23 -32.76
CA TYR A 535 19.94 31.33 -31.82
C TYR A 535 19.20 30.89 -30.58
N GLY A 536 19.86 30.97 -29.42
CA GLY A 536 19.23 30.69 -28.13
C GLY A 536 18.41 31.92 -27.70
N TYR A 537 17.22 31.68 -27.19
CA TYR A 537 16.39 32.71 -26.57
C TYR A 537 15.79 32.21 -25.27
N GLU A 538 15.62 33.14 -24.32
CA GLU A 538 14.96 32.84 -23.04
C GLU A 538 13.45 32.94 -23.19
N SER A 539 12.72 32.03 -22.54
CA SER A 539 11.27 32.07 -22.45
C SER A 539 10.84 31.97 -20.99
N TRP A 540 10.11 32.96 -20.52
CA TRP A 540 9.47 32.96 -19.21
C TRP A 540 8.00 32.70 -19.39
N GLY A 541 7.41 31.83 -18.55
CA GLY A 541 6.03 31.50 -18.71
C GLY A 541 5.30 31.13 -17.41
N ALA A 542 3.99 31.19 -17.51
CA ALA A 542 3.07 30.74 -16.49
C ALA A 542 1.97 29.88 -17.12
N SER A 543 1.70 28.72 -16.53
CA SER A 543 0.62 27.84 -16.95
C SER A 543 -0.33 27.58 -15.79
N LEU A 544 -1.62 27.85 -16.02
CA LEU A 544 -2.71 27.59 -15.09
C LEU A 544 -3.62 26.51 -15.66
N SER A 545 -3.77 25.42 -14.93
CA SER A 545 -4.66 24.32 -15.32
C SER A 545 -5.72 24.08 -14.26
N SER A 546 -6.98 24.11 -14.69
CA SER A 546 -8.16 23.89 -13.85
C SER A 546 -8.96 22.72 -14.38
N SER A 547 -9.41 21.81 -13.49
CA SER A 547 -10.25 20.70 -13.90
C SER A 547 -11.32 20.36 -12.85
N VAL A 548 -12.46 19.89 -13.36
CA VAL A 548 -13.58 19.39 -12.58
C VAL A 548 -14.02 18.05 -13.17
N GLY A 549 -14.30 17.09 -12.32
CA GLY A 549 -14.76 15.78 -12.74
C GLY A 549 -15.76 15.17 -11.77
N HIS A 550 -16.44 14.13 -12.21
CA HIS A 550 -17.33 13.33 -11.37
C HIS A 550 -17.00 11.85 -11.47
N ARG A 551 -17.04 11.16 -10.35
CA ARG A 551 -16.79 9.73 -10.24
C ARG A 551 -18.10 8.98 -9.90
N TRP A 552 -18.38 7.93 -10.65
CA TRP A 552 -19.42 6.95 -10.37
C TRP A 552 -18.79 5.58 -10.14
N ASN A 553 -19.41 4.78 -9.31
CA ASN A 553 -18.93 3.44 -8.96
C ASN A 553 -19.94 2.35 -9.39
N PRO A 554 -20.18 2.13 -10.69
CA PRO A 554 -20.99 0.99 -11.13
C PRO A 554 -20.28 -0.33 -10.81
N PRO A 555 -21.01 -1.46 -10.80
CA PRO A 555 -20.45 -2.75 -10.36
C PRO A 555 -19.28 -3.28 -11.19
N PHE A 556 -19.16 -2.83 -12.45
CA PHE A 556 -18.17 -3.38 -13.40
C PHE A 556 -16.86 -2.58 -13.47
N ALA A 557 -16.84 -1.30 -13.08
CA ALA A 557 -15.65 -0.46 -13.08
C ALA A 557 -15.93 0.92 -12.46
N ILE A 558 -14.92 1.65 -12.05
CA ILE A 558 -15.05 3.05 -11.63
C ILE A 558 -15.08 3.92 -12.89
N LEU A 559 -16.19 4.59 -13.13
CA LEU A 559 -16.35 5.55 -14.22
C LEU A 559 -15.98 6.95 -13.72
N THR A 560 -15.05 7.62 -14.41
CA THR A 560 -14.70 9.02 -14.11
C THR A 560 -14.81 9.85 -15.39
N VAL A 561 -15.48 10.99 -15.30
CA VAL A 561 -15.54 11.99 -16.38
C VAL A 561 -14.95 13.29 -15.86
N VAL A 562 -14.00 13.85 -16.59
CA VAL A 562 -13.30 15.10 -16.24
C VAL A 562 -13.35 16.07 -17.38
N GLY A 563 -13.65 17.31 -17.10
CA GLY A 563 -13.45 18.44 -18.00
C GLY A 563 -12.44 19.41 -17.42
N GLY A 564 -11.63 20.04 -18.25
CA GLY A 564 -10.64 20.98 -17.76
C GLY A 564 -10.20 21.96 -18.84
N MET A 565 -9.44 22.95 -18.39
CA MET A 565 -8.85 24.00 -19.21
C MET A 565 -7.40 24.24 -18.77
N THR A 566 -6.53 24.46 -19.72
CA THR A 566 -5.15 24.89 -19.48
C THR A 566 -4.89 26.18 -20.24
N ASN A 567 -4.34 27.18 -19.55
CA ASN A 567 -3.96 28.46 -20.09
C ASN A 567 -2.48 28.67 -19.84
N THR A 568 -1.71 28.89 -20.89
CA THR A 568 -0.28 29.14 -20.82
C THR A 568 0.04 30.47 -21.47
N VAL A 569 0.80 31.30 -20.78
CA VAL A 569 1.31 32.59 -21.27
C VAL A 569 2.83 32.51 -21.23
N THR A 570 3.48 32.96 -22.30
CA THR A 570 4.93 33.00 -22.41
C THR A 570 5.39 34.38 -22.82
N ASP A 571 6.55 34.83 -22.30
CA ASP A 571 7.31 36.00 -22.74
C ASP A 571 8.63 35.49 -23.32
N ASN A 572 8.80 35.61 -24.64
CA ASN A 572 9.96 35.13 -25.38
C ASN A 572 10.91 36.30 -25.65
N LEU A 573 12.13 36.21 -25.10
CA LEU A 573 13.10 37.28 -25.12
C LEU A 573 14.10 37.12 -26.28
N TYR A 574 13.75 37.62 -27.48
CA TYR A 574 14.62 37.70 -28.62
C TYR A 574 14.31 38.94 -29.49
N ASP A 575 15.23 39.37 -30.33
CA ASP A 575 15.05 40.53 -31.20
C ASP A 575 14.29 40.14 -32.50
N GLN A 576 13.01 40.48 -32.52
CA GLN A 576 12.08 40.19 -33.63
C GLN A 576 12.42 40.95 -34.91
N ASN A 577 13.25 41.97 -34.84
CA ASN A 577 13.68 42.72 -36.02
C ASN A 577 14.88 42.09 -36.76
N LEU A 578 15.62 41.24 -36.03
CA LEU A 578 16.80 40.56 -36.55
C LEU A 578 16.55 39.10 -36.97
N TYR A 579 15.59 38.42 -36.30
CA TYR A 579 15.43 36.99 -36.44
C TYR A 579 13.97 36.60 -36.73
N ILE A 580 13.79 35.62 -37.57
CA ILE A 580 12.51 34.98 -37.90
C ILE A 580 12.68 33.50 -37.81
N PRO A 581 11.85 32.80 -37.02
CA PRO A 581 11.87 31.33 -36.95
C PRO A 581 11.60 30.72 -38.33
N ILE A 582 12.39 29.70 -38.69
CA ILE A 582 12.29 29.02 -39.98
C ILE A 582 11.11 28.01 -39.96
N ASP A 583 10.84 27.38 -38.85
CA ASP A 583 9.68 26.51 -38.73
C ASP A 583 8.41 27.37 -38.91
N SER A 584 7.61 27.03 -39.92
CA SER A 584 6.36 27.74 -40.25
C SER A 584 5.35 27.69 -39.07
N GLY A 585 5.44 26.69 -38.23
CA GLY A 585 4.66 26.58 -36.99
C GLY A 585 5.15 27.54 -35.91
N VAL A 586 6.46 27.84 -35.85
CA VAL A 586 7.09 28.76 -34.93
C VAL A 586 7.03 30.20 -35.44
N ASN A 587 6.90 30.42 -36.71
CA ASN A 587 6.94 31.75 -37.37
C ASN A 587 5.90 32.74 -36.82
N LYS A 588 4.80 32.27 -36.27
CA LYS A 588 3.81 33.06 -35.54
C LYS A 588 4.05 33.16 -34.05
N TYR A 589 4.83 32.27 -33.49
CA TYR A 589 5.28 32.40 -32.10
C TYR A 589 6.46 33.31 -31.92
N ALA A 590 6.97 33.84 -33.03
CA ALA A 590 7.95 34.93 -32.98
C ALA A 590 7.41 36.24 -32.36
N GLU A 591 6.20 36.21 -31.85
CA GLU A 591 5.70 37.29 -31.00
C GLU A 591 6.28 37.16 -29.60
N ARG A 592 6.64 38.32 -29.03
CA ARG A 592 7.18 38.39 -27.67
C ARG A 592 6.27 37.69 -26.66
N PHE A 593 4.97 37.89 -26.77
CA PHE A 593 3.98 37.25 -25.90
C PHE A 593 3.25 36.12 -26.63
N GLY A 594 3.47 34.92 -26.19
CA GLY A 594 2.72 33.73 -26.63
C GLY A 594 1.55 33.41 -25.72
N LEU A 595 0.41 33.06 -26.29
CA LEU A 595 -0.75 32.55 -25.57
C LEU A 595 -1.12 31.19 -26.16
N LYS A 596 -1.29 30.18 -25.29
CA LYS A 596 -1.74 28.84 -25.67
C LYS A 596 -2.81 28.37 -24.71
N ASN A 597 -4.04 28.24 -25.19
CA ASN A 597 -5.16 27.77 -24.38
C ASN A 597 -5.68 26.44 -24.92
N SER A 598 -6.13 25.59 -24.03
CA SER A 598 -6.82 24.36 -24.40
C SER A 598 -7.96 24.03 -23.44
N ILE A 599 -9.00 23.42 -23.97
CA ILE A 599 -10.06 22.76 -23.18
C ILE A 599 -10.02 21.29 -23.48
N TYR A 600 -10.32 20.47 -22.48
CA TYR A 600 -10.36 19.03 -22.68
C TYR A 600 -11.51 18.37 -21.93
N ALA A 601 -11.93 17.23 -22.44
CA ALA A 601 -12.78 16.28 -21.77
C ALA A 601 -12.11 14.91 -21.77
N SER A 602 -12.25 14.19 -20.66
CA SER A 602 -11.69 12.85 -20.50
C SER A 602 -12.72 11.95 -19.84
N ILE A 603 -12.83 10.73 -20.33
CA ILE A 603 -13.63 9.65 -19.74
C ILE A 603 -12.72 8.47 -19.44
N SER A 604 -12.80 7.93 -18.24
CA SER A 604 -12.06 6.73 -17.86
C SER A 604 -12.93 5.70 -17.18
N LEU A 605 -12.60 4.43 -17.41
CA LEU A 605 -13.14 3.25 -16.75
C LEU A 605 -11.97 2.51 -16.10
N ASP A 606 -12.05 2.23 -14.80
CA ASP A 606 -10.99 1.61 -14.03
C ASP A 606 -11.52 0.43 -13.20
N ASP A 607 -11.11 -0.79 -13.56
CA ASP A 607 -11.42 -2.03 -12.86
C ASP A 607 -10.17 -2.67 -12.21
N ARG A 608 -9.07 -1.96 -12.15
CA ARG A 608 -7.84 -2.46 -11.54
C ARG A 608 -8.01 -2.69 -10.05
N ASP A 609 -7.38 -3.76 -9.54
CA ASP A 609 -7.36 -4.09 -8.12
C ASP A 609 -6.71 -2.97 -7.28
N ILE A 610 -5.56 -2.44 -7.75
CA ILE A 610 -4.84 -1.32 -7.14
C ILE A 610 -4.31 -0.41 -8.25
N ASN A 611 -4.41 0.92 -8.10
CA ASN A 611 -4.02 1.86 -9.17
C ASN A 611 -2.52 1.95 -9.38
N TYR A 612 -1.70 1.81 -8.33
CA TYR A 612 -0.27 2.09 -8.34
C TYR A 612 0.60 0.88 -8.71
N ASP A 613 0.16 -0.36 -8.45
CA ASP A 613 0.83 -1.62 -8.86
C ASP A 613 -0.22 -2.70 -9.14
N PRO A 614 -0.97 -2.56 -10.25
CA PRO A 614 -2.07 -3.48 -10.57
C PRO A 614 -1.57 -4.89 -10.85
N SER A 615 -2.35 -5.86 -10.40
CA SER A 615 -2.11 -7.28 -10.65
C SER A 615 -3.20 -7.92 -11.49
N THR A 616 -4.40 -7.36 -11.43
CA THR A 616 -5.57 -7.81 -12.19
C THR A 616 -6.42 -6.62 -12.59
N GLY A 617 -7.25 -6.81 -13.61
CA GLY A 617 -8.19 -5.81 -14.08
C GLY A 617 -7.71 -5.06 -15.31
N TRP A 618 -8.42 -4.02 -15.64
CA TRP A 618 -8.17 -3.22 -16.85
C TRP A 618 -8.48 -1.74 -16.60
N PHE A 619 -7.91 -0.91 -17.44
CA PHE A 619 -8.13 0.54 -17.43
C PHE A 619 -8.27 1.04 -18.87
N VAL A 620 -9.26 1.89 -19.10
CA VAL A 620 -9.50 2.58 -20.37
C VAL A 620 -9.61 4.07 -20.09
N ASN A 621 -8.93 4.88 -20.87
CA ASN A 621 -9.08 6.33 -20.84
C ASN A 621 -9.14 6.86 -22.26
N GLN A 622 -10.10 7.74 -22.51
CA GLN A 622 -10.19 8.54 -23.71
C GLN A 622 -10.17 10.02 -23.32
N ARG A 623 -9.24 10.77 -23.88
CA ARG A 623 -9.13 12.22 -23.70
C ARG A 623 -9.24 12.90 -25.07
N LEU A 624 -10.08 13.91 -25.15
CA LEU A 624 -10.19 14.82 -26.29
C LEU A 624 -9.81 16.22 -25.82
N ALA A 625 -8.89 16.87 -26.50
CA ALA A 625 -8.43 18.21 -26.15
C ALA A 625 -8.47 19.09 -27.39
N TRP A 626 -9.13 20.21 -27.29
CA TRP A 626 -9.13 21.27 -28.30
C TRP A 626 -8.14 22.33 -27.89
N TYR A 627 -7.24 22.67 -28.79
CA TYR A 627 -6.23 23.73 -28.63
C TYR A 627 -6.58 24.91 -29.52
N GLY A 628 -6.33 26.12 -29.02
CA GLY A 628 -6.68 27.37 -29.68
C GLY A 628 -8.09 27.80 -29.34
N LEU A 629 -8.25 28.78 -28.44
CA LEU A 629 -9.57 29.28 -28.02
C LEU A 629 -9.80 30.74 -28.45
N ILE A 630 -8.76 31.52 -28.69
CA ILE A 630 -8.83 32.94 -28.96
C ILE A 630 -8.24 33.20 -30.33
N PRO A 631 -9.09 33.34 -31.37
CA PRO A 631 -8.63 33.73 -32.69
C PRO A 631 -7.89 35.07 -32.66
N ASP A 632 -6.97 35.27 -33.58
CA ASP A 632 -6.11 36.47 -33.73
C ASP A 632 -5.02 36.62 -32.66
N VAL A 633 -5.06 35.86 -31.57
CA VAL A 633 -4.07 35.85 -30.53
C VAL A 633 -3.30 34.50 -30.48
N GLU A 634 -4.03 33.42 -30.60
CA GLU A 634 -3.47 32.05 -30.70
C GLU A 634 -3.31 31.66 -32.17
N HIS A 635 -2.33 30.81 -32.44
CA HIS A 635 -1.91 30.52 -33.82
C HIS A 635 -2.14 29.07 -34.24
N GLU A 636 -2.16 28.15 -33.26
CA GLU A 636 -2.43 26.74 -33.50
C GLU A 636 -3.86 26.37 -33.10
N PHE A 637 -4.61 25.77 -34.03
CA PHE A 637 -5.95 25.29 -33.79
C PHE A 637 -6.02 23.83 -34.20
N TYR A 638 -6.18 22.93 -33.23
CA TYR A 638 -6.25 21.50 -33.49
C TYR A 638 -7.04 20.74 -32.42
N LEU A 639 -7.60 19.61 -32.82
CA LEU A 639 -8.13 18.60 -31.93
C LEU A 639 -7.07 17.51 -31.67
N ARG A 640 -6.81 17.17 -30.43
CA ARG A 640 -5.99 16.04 -30.06
C ARG A 640 -6.86 14.98 -29.36
N SER A 641 -6.72 13.73 -29.80
CA SER A 641 -7.37 12.55 -29.24
C SER A 641 -6.30 11.62 -28.68
N ASP A 642 -6.36 11.33 -27.38
CA ASP A 642 -5.49 10.39 -26.73
C ASP A 642 -6.32 9.25 -26.13
N THR A 643 -6.09 8.02 -26.61
CA THR A 643 -6.69 6.79 -26.11
C THR A 643 -5.64 5.98 -25.36
N LYS A 644 -6.00 5.45 -24.21
CA LYS A 644 -5.13 4.63 -23.37
C LYS A 644 -5.87 3.39 -22.90
N LEU A 645 -5.29 2.23 -23.15
CA LEU A 645 -5.80 0.94 -22.73
C LEU A 645 -4.73 0.23 -21.89
N GLU A 646 -5.13 -0.31 -20.76
CA GLU A 646 -4.26 -1.15 -19.92
C GLU A 646 -5.00 -2.43 -19.55
N SER A 647 -4.29 -3.55 -19.48
CA SER A 647 -4.81 -4.83 -19.03
C SER A 647 -3.76 -5.56 -18.19
N TYR A 648 -4.21 -6.15 -17.10
CA TYR A 648 -3.35 -6.85 -16.15
C TYR A 648 -3.91 -8.24 -15.88
N LEU A 649 -3.08 -9.25 -16.11
CA LEU A 649 -3.40 -10.64 -15.90
C LEU A 649 -2.40 -11.26 -14.92
N LYS A 650 -2.89 -11.64 -13.76
CA LYS A 650 -2.11 -12.41 -12.80
C LYS A 650 -1.97 -13.85 -13.30
N LEU A 651 -0.75 -14.23 -13.72
CA LEU A 651 -0.47 -15.56 -14.25
C LEU A 651 -0.44 -16.60 -13.15
N PHE A 652 0.22 -16.29 -12.05
CA PHE A 652 0.26 -17.11 -10.84
C PHE A 652 0.61 -16.28 -9.62
N ASP A 653 0.26 -16.80 -8.44
CA ASP A 653 0.53 -16.22 -7.14
C ASP A 653 0.68 -17.38 -6.15
N ILE A 654 1.91 -17.87 -6.00
CA ILE A 654 2.23 -19.09 -5.27
C ILE A 654 2.94 -18.70 -3.98
N PRO A 655 2.36 -18.97 -2.80
CA PRO A 655 3.04 -18.73 -1.54
C PRO A 655 4.28 -19.64 -1.41
N VAL A 656 5.41 -19.05 -1.10
CA VAL A 656 6.69 -19.73 -0.89
C VAL A 656 7.18 -19.45 0.52
N ALA A 657 7.96 -20.36 1.08
CA ALA A 657 8.58 -20.24 2.41
C ALA A 657 7.59 -19.93 3.54
N GLY A 658 6.49 -20.69 3.63
CA GLY A 658 5.53 -20.57 4.72
C GLY A 658 4.68 -19.31 4.71
N GLY A 659 4.52 -18.66 3.55
CA GLY A 659 3.67 -17.47 3.38
C GLY A 659 4.38 -16.14 3.59
N TYR A 660 5.68 -16.14 3.84
CA TYR A 660 6.46 -14.88 3.96
C TYR A 660 6.73 -14.20 2.62
N TRP A 661 6.65 -14.93 1.52
CA TRP A 661 6.88 -14.43 0.19
C TRP A 661 6.01 -15.19 -0.82
N ASN A 662 5.44 -14.46 -1.77
CA ASN A 662 4.69 -15.03 -2.87
C ASN A 662 5.51 -14.93 -4.17
N PHE A 663 5.70 -16.06 -4.83
CA PHE A 663 6.20 -16.07 -6.20
C PHE A 663 5.02 -15.71 -7.12
N LYS A 664 4.98 -14.45 -7.53
CA LYS A 664 3.90 -13.84 -8.30
C LYS A 664 4.41 -13.42 -9.67
N ALA A 665 3.64 -13.62 -10.70
CA ALA A 665 3.90 -13.03 -12.01
C ALA A 665 2.63 -12.39 -12.57
N VAL A 666 2.80 -11.21 -13.15
CA VAL A 666 1.74 -10.43 -13.77
C VAL A 666 2.15 -10.09 -15.19
N LEU A 667 1.29 -10.41 -16.14
CA LEU A 667 1.40 -9.93 -17.51
C LEU A 667 0.62 -8.61 -17.62
N ALA A 668 1.33 -7.53 -17.93
CA ALA A 668 0.76 -6.20 -18.15
C ALA A 668 0.85 -5.85 -19.63
N ALA A 669 -0.23 -5.43 -20.21
CA ALA A 669 -0.31 -4.93 -21.58
C ALA A 669 -0.81 -3.49 -21.57
N TYR A 670 -0.21 -2.68 -22.40
CA TYR A 670 -0.55 -1.26 -22.59
C TYR A 670 -0.65 -0.96 -24.09
N THR A 671 -1.68 -0.23 -24.48
CA THR A 671 -1.83 0.36 -25.82
C THR A 671 -2.21 1.82 -25.67
N GLY A 672 -1.41 2.70 -26.25
CA GLY A 672 -1.66 4.13 -26.38
C GLY A 672 -1.84 4.52 -27.84
N PHE A 673 -2.87 5.27 -28.14
CA PHE A 673 -3.09 5.85 -29.47
C PHE A 673 -3.33 7.35 -29.33
N SER A 674 -2.49 8.14 -29.97
CA SER A 674 -2.60 9.60 -30.03
C SER A 674 -2.81 10.02 -31.48
N ALA A 675 -3.78 10.89 -31.74
CA ALA A 675 -4.04 11.47 -33.05
C ALA A 675 -4.32 12.96 -32.93
N ILE A 676 -3.74 13.75 -33.84
CA ILE A 676 -3.86 15.20 -33.89
C ILE A 676 -4.48 15.59 -35.22
N PHE A 677 -5.51 16.42 -35.16
CA PHE A 677 -6.26 16.89 -36.31
C PHE A 677 -6.19 18.42 -36.35
N PRO A 678 -5.20 19.01 -37.06
CA PRO A 678 -5.12 20.45 -37.26
C PRO A 678 -6.30 20.97 -38.02
N VAL A 679 -6.75 22.21 -37.72
CA VAL A 679 -7.78 22.89 -38.48
C VAL A 679 -7.20 23.29 -39.83
N PRO A 680 -7.85 22.94 -40.96
CA PRO A 680 -7.36 23.30 -42.30
C PRO A 680 -7.14 24.81 -42.45
N GLY A 681 -6.00 25.18 -43.00
CA GLY A 681 -5.63 26.59 -43.23
C GLY A 681 -5.05 27.31 -42.00
N THR A 682 -4.89 26.63 -40.85
CA THR A 682 -4.15 27.14 -39.71
C THR A 682 -2.75 26.57 -39.68
N LEU A 683 -1.88 27.22 -38.94
CA LEU A 683 -0.53 26.71 -38.72
C LEU A 683 -0.53 25.57 -37.69
N PHE A 684 0.40 24.65 -37.85
CA PHE A 684 0.61 23.58 -36.90
C PHE A 684 2.12 23.31 -36.78
N GLY A 685 2.69 23.62 -35.62
CA GLY A 685 4.10 23.54 -35.37
C GLY A 685 4.60 22.12 -35.11
N SER A 686 5.86 21.91 -35.44
CA SER A 686 6.58 20.66 -35.21
C SER A 686 6.60 20.28 -33.71
N SER A 687 6.69 21.28 -32.82
CA SER A 687 6.67 21.10 -31.37
C SER A 687 5.35 20.56 -30.82
N SER A 688 4.23 20.69 -31.56
CA SER A 688 2.93 20.15 -31.14
C SER A 688 2.68 18.72 -31.62
N LYS A 689 3.55 18.17 -32.48
CA LYS A 689 3.49 16.78 -32.95
C LYS A 689 3.80 15.78 -31.83
N VAL A 690 3.30 14.57 -31.95
CA VAL A 690 3.71 13.44 -31.12
C VAL A 690 5.05 12.89 -31.61
N TYR A 691 5.88 12.38 -30.70
CA TYR A 691 7.21 11.88 -31.03
C TYR A 691 7.62 10.69 -30.14
N ILE A 692 8.64 9.93 -30.55
CA ILE A 692 9.25 8.89 -29.75
C ILE A 692 10.25 9.54 -28.79
N ASP A 693 10.02 9.36 -27.48
CA ASP A 693 10.85 9.94 -26.42
C ASP A 693 11.98 9.00 -25.92
N GLY A 694 11.93 7.72 -26.28
CA GLY A 694 12.89 6.71 -25.86
C GLY A 694 12.88 6.31 -24.40
N MET A 695 12.08 6.97 -23.54
CA MET A 695 11.94 6.68 -22.11
C MET A 695 10.57 6.08 -21.77
N PHE A 696 9.50 6.67 -22.27
CA PHE A 696 8.11 6.27 -22.00
C PHE A 696 7.47 5.64 -23.23
N ASN A 697 7.83 6.11 -24.42
CA ASN A 697 7.39 5.58 -25.71
C ASN A 697 8.62 5.09 -26.48
N GLY A 698 8.68 3.78 -26.79
CA GLY A 698 9.83 3.20 -27.49
C GLY A 698 11.10 3.22 -26.64
N ARG A 699 11.03 2.62 -25.45
CA ARG A 699 12.14 2.61 -24.49
C ARG A 699 13.45 2.10 -25.12
N GLY A 700 14.52 2.89 -24.98
CA GLY A 700 15.82 2.62 -25.62
C GLY A 700 16.06 3.37 -26.93
N TRP A 701 15.04 3.96 -27.56
CA TRP A 701 15.17 4.80 -28.75
C TRP A 701 15.53 6.24 -28.39
N THR A 702 16.51 6.43 -27.52
CA THR A 702 16.94 7.76 -27.05
C THR A 702 17.75 8.53 -28.09
N ASP A 703 18.38 7.85 -29.02
CA ASP A 703 19.18 8.41 -30.14
C ASP A 703 18.33 9.05 -31.24
N ILE A 704 17.01 8.79 -31.27
CA ILE A 704 16.06 9.45 -32.17
C ILE A 704 15.10 10.35 -31.42
N TYR A 705 15.46 10.74 -30.20
CA TYR A 705 14.68 11.66 -29.41
C TYR A 705 14.33 12.88 -30.24
N ASN A 706 13.04 13.17 -30.35
CA ASN A 706 12.52 14.30 -31.10
C ASN A 706 12.68 14.28 -32.65
N ASP A 707 13.40 13.33 -33.23
CA ASP A 707 13.61 13.25 -34.69
C ASP A 707 12.40 12.64 -35.40
N VAL A 708 11.79 11.63 -34.81
CA VAL A 708 10.63 10.93 -35.38
C VAL A 708 9.35 11.53 -34.80
N ARG A 709 8.76 12.45 -35.58
CA ARG A 709 7.54 13.19 -35.20
C ARG A 709 6.42 12.98 -36.20
N GLY A 710 5.18 13.06 -35.75
CA GLY A 710 4.01 12.98 -36.62
C GLY A 710 2.75 13.47 -35.91
N LYS A 711 1.62 13.37 -36.60
CA LYS A 711 0.32 13.69 -36.01
C LYS A 711 -0.41 12.48 -35.43
N ALA A 712 0.12 11.28 -35.67
CA ALA A 712 -0.41 10.06 -35.05
C ALA A 712 0.70 9.16 -34.50
N MET A 713 0.46 8.56 -33.35
CA MET A 713 1.35 7.60 -32.71
C MET A 713 0.54 6.44 -32.12
N LEU A 714 0.98 5.23 -32.42
CA LEU A 714 0.52 4.01 -31.80
C LEU A 714 1.64 3.43 -30.95
N SER A 715 1.45 3.30 -29.65
CA SER A 715 2.42 2.77 -28.70
C SER A 715 1.88 1.53 -28.01
N ASN A 716 2.51 0.38 -28.23
CA ASN A 716 2.17 -0.87 -27.57
C ASN A 716 3.32 -1.30 -26.66
N ARG A 717 2.96 -1.84 -25.51
CA ARG A 717 3.88 -2.28 -24.47
C ARG A 717 3.36 -3.55 -23.81
N ILE A 718 4.21 -4.54 -23.67
CA ILE A 718 3.93 -5.77 -22.92
C ILE A 718 5.03 -5.93 -21.89
N GLU A 719 4.66 -6.19 -20.65
CA GLU A 719 5.60 -6.40 -19.55
C GLU A 719 5.23 -7.66 -18.77
N LEU A 720 6.21 -8.50 -18.52
CA LEU A 720 6.14 -9.57 -17.54
C LEU A 720 6.75 -9.06 -16.24
N ARG A 721 5.94 -8.86 -15.22
CA ARG A 721 6.29 -8.29 -13.92
C ARG A 721 6.41 -9.38 -12.87
N ILE A 722 7.57 -9.47 -12.21
CA ILE A 722 7.86 -10.46 -11.16
C ILE A 722 8.35 -9.72 -9.93
N PRO A 723 7.53 -9.52 -8.89
CA PRO A 723 7.98 -8.93 -7.64
C PRO A 723 8.96 -9.88 -6.93
N ILE A 724 10.17 -9.38 -6.60
CA ILE A 724 11.17 -10.10 -5.80
C ILE A 724 10.86 -9.90 -4.32
N PHE A 725 10.69 -8.64 -3.93
CA PHE A 725 10.20 -8.26 -2.60
C PHE A 725 8.92 -7.45 -2.80
N THR A 726 7.82 -8.01 -2.38
CA THR A 726 6.49 -7.42 -2.57
C THR A 726 6.47 -5.97 -2.03
N GLY A 727 6.09 -5.03 -2.90
CA GLY A 727 6.03 -3.60 -2.56
C GLY A 727 7.36 -2.87 -2.49
N VAL A 728 8.49 -3.52 -2.79
CA VAL A 728 9.83 -2.89 -2.73
C VAL A 728 10.58 -2.99 -4.05
N ILE A 729 10.80 -4.20 -4.57
CA ILE A 729 11.59 -4.44 -5.79
C ILE A 729 10.92 -5.50 -6.64
N GLY A 730 10.86 -5.26 -7.95
CA GLY A 730 10.40 -6.21 -8.96
C GLY A 730 11.37 -6.30 -10.15
N LEU A 731 11.38 -7.47 -10.79
CA LEU A 731 12.01 -7.67 -12.10
C LEU A 731 10.93 -7.56 -13.16
N ASP A 732 11.28 -6.94 -14.28
CA ASP A 732 10.43 -6.84 -15.45
C ASP A 732 11.15 -7.35 -16.68
N GLY A 733 10.42 -8.04 -17.55
CA GLY A 733 10.80 -8.23 -18.94
C GLY A 733 9.85 -7.43 -19.81
N PHE A 734 10.33 -6.57 -20.68
CA PHE A 734 9.47 -5.73 -21.49
C PHE A 734 9.69 -5.92 -22.99
N PHE A 735 8.64 -5.61 -23.75
CA PHE A 735 8.63 -5.50 -25.19
C PHE A 735 7.79 -4.30 -25.60
N ASP A 736 8.36 -3.37 -26.38
CA ASP A 736 7.70 -2.19 -26.89
C ASP A 736 7.62 -2.24 -28.41
N ALA A 737 6.55 -1.71 -28.97
CA ALA A 737 6.37 -1.51 -30.40
C ALA A 737 5.67 -0.17 -30.63
N VAL A 738 6.37 0.81 -31.19
CA VAL A 738 5.85 2.17 -31.40
C VAL A 738 5.95 2.54 -32.86
N ALA A 739 4.86 3.06 -33.42
CA ALA A 739 4.79 3.59 -34.76
C ALA A 739 4.33 5.06 -34.72
N VAL A 740 4.94 5.90 -35.58
CA VAL A 740 4.56 7.30 -35.75
C VAL A 740 4.28 7.54 -37.23
N LYS A 741 3.18 8.23 -37.53
CA LYS A 741 2.78 8.62 -38.90
C LYS A 741 2.54 10.12 -38.96
N GLU A 742 2.82 10.72 -40.15
CA GLU A 742 2.61 12.13 -40.38
C GLU A 742 1.12 12.50 -40.33
N GLU A 743 0.23 11.62 -40.82
CA GLU A 743 -1.21 11.84 -40.80
C GLU A 743 -1.94 10.70 -40.07
N PRO A 744 -3.03 11.01 -39.32
CA PRO A 744 -3.77 10.00 -38.56
C PRO A 744 -4.37 8.88 -39.42
N GLU A 745 -4.80 9.21 -40.64
CA GLU A 745 -5.40 8.24 -41.59
C GLU A 745 -4.40 7.17 -42.00
N GLN A 746 -3.11 7.49 -42.05
CA GLN A 746 -2.05 6.54 -42.41
C GLN A 746 -1.89 5.41 -41.38
N MET A 747 -2.31 5.63 -40.14
CA MET A 747 -2.34 4.56 -39.11
C MET A 747 -3.35 3.44 -39.43
N PHE A 748 -4.36 3.73 -40.27
CA PHE A 748 -5.37 2.75 -40.65
C PHE A 748 -5.20 2.21 -42.07
N ASN A 749 -4.64 3.03 -42.97
CA ASN A 749 -4.59 2.73 -44.42
C ASN A 749 -3.20 2.32 -44.90
N ASP A 750 -2.13 2.72 -44.20
CA ASP A 750 -0.73 2.57 -44.63
C ASP A 750 0.22 2.17 -43.48
N LEU A 751 -0.30 1.46 -42.49
CA LEU A 751 0.53 0.96 -41.41
C LEU A 751 1.14 -0.39 -41.78
N SER A 752 2.47 -0.45 -41.79
CA SER A 752 3.25 -1.65 -42.05
C SER A 752 4.14 -2.02 -40.85
N ILE A 753 4.68 -3.23 -40.84
CA ILE A 753 5.61 -3.65 -39.79
C ILE A 753 6.91 -2.82 -39.79
N GLU A 754 7.25 -2.23 -40.91
CA GLU A 754 8.47 -1.40 -41.11
C GLU A 754 8.35 -0.03 -40.41
N ASP A 755 7.14 0.42 -40.12
CA ASP A 755 6.90 1.67 -39.40
C ASP A 755 7.19 1.58 -37.92
N PHE A 756 7.26 0.34 -37.38
CA PHE A 756 7.44 0.13 -35.97
C PHE A 756 8.89 0.22 -35.54
N TYR A 757 9.09 0.90 -34.43
CA TYR A 757 10.29 0.95 -33.63
C TYR A 757 10.12 -0.05 -32.47
N PHE A 758 10.85 -1.15 -32.54
CA PHE A 758 10.76 -2.22 -31.55
C PHE A 758 11.89 -2.12 -30.54
N SER A 759 11.57 -2.39 -29.29
CA SER A 759 12.57 -2.57 -28.24
C SER A 759 12.13 -3.61 -27.22
N PHE A 760 13.10 -4.21 -26.54
CA PHE A 760 12.86 -5.21 -25.51
C PHE A 760 14.03 -5.27 -24.53
N GLY A 761 13.79 -5.84 -23.38
CA GLY A 761 14.88 -6.08 -22.44
C GLY A 761 14.40 -6.37 -21.01
N PRO A 762 15.34 -6.65 -20.12
CA PRO A 762 15.09 -6.77 -18.70
C PRO A 762 15.03 -5.38 -18.02
N GLY A 763 14.28 -5.31 -16.92
CA GLY A 763 14.20 -4.15 -16.06
C GLY A 763 14.21 -4.51 -14.58
N LEU A 764 14.65 -3.57 -13.78
CA LEU A 764 14.56 -3.62 -12.33
C LEU A 764 13.70 -2.43 -11.87
N ARG A 765 12.59 -2.73 -11.21
CA ARG A 765 11.62 -1.74 -10.76
C ARG A 765 11.61 -1.64 -9.23
N PHE A 766 11.77 -0.41 -8.74
CA PHE A 766 11.61 -0.09 -7.34
C PHE A 766 10.18 0.40 -7.10
N LEU A 767 9.44 -0.35 -6.28
CA LEU A 767 8.00 -0.13 -6.02
C LEU A 767 7.74 0.81 -4.83
N VAL A 768 8.80 1.42 -4.29
CA VAL A 768 8.68 2.33 -3.15
C VAL A 768 8.06 3.65 -3.62
N PRO A 769 6.88 4.06 -3.11
CA PRO A 769 6.21 5.27 -3.58
C PRO A 769 7.04 6.56 -3.45
N GLN A 770 7.98 6.58 -2.50
CA GLN A 770 8.87 7.71 -2.26
C GLN A 770 10.01 7.79 -3.29
N PHE A 771 10.34 6.67 -3.94
CA PHE A 771 11.42 6.57 -4.91
C PHE A 771 11.05 5.58 -6.03
N PRO A 772 10.13 5.95 -6.93
CA PRO A 772 9.69 5.11 -8.03
C PRO A 772 10.75 5.10 -9.14
N LEU A 773 11.68 4.18 -9.07
CA LEU A 773 12.77 4.05 -10.03
C LEU A 773 12.61 2.80 -10.89
N HIS A 774 12.76 2.96 -12.19
CA HIS A 774 12.76 1.88 -13.15
C HIS A 774 14.06 1.91 -13.96
N LEU A 775 14.89 0.89 -13.79
CA LEU A 775 16.15 0.70 -14.49
C LEU A 775 15.94 -0.32 -15.61
N LEU A 776 16.11 0.08 -16.86
CA LEU A 776 15.89 -0.77 -18.01
C LEU A 776 17.18 -0.95 -18.81
N PHE A 777 17.41 -2.15 -19.29
CA PHE A 777 18.41 -2.44 -20.32
C PHE A 777 17.66 -2.78 -21.59
N ALA A 778 17.70 -1.88 -22.56
CA ALA A 778 16.95 -1.98 -23.80
C ALA A 778 17.88 -2.37 -24.95
N ASN A 779 17.48 -3.36 -25.73
CA ASN A 779 17.96 -3.59 -27.09
C ASN A 779 16.84 -3.23 -28.05
N LYS A 780 17.18 -2.80 -29.25
CA LYS A 780 16.24 -2.26 -30.24
C LYS A 780 16.45 -2.85 -31.61
N PHE A 781 15.37 -2.92 -32.39
CA PHE A 781 15.42 -3.35 -33.78
C PHE A 781 14.32 -2.72 -34.62
N ARG A 782 14.50 -2.77 -35.94
CA ARG A 782 13.48 -2.38 -36.91
C ARG A 782 13.39 -3.46 -38.02
N VAL A 783 12.26 -3.48 -38.70
CA VAL A 783 12.12 -4.25 -39.94
C VAL A 783 12.35 -3.29 -41.11
N LYS A 784 13.22 -3.65 -42.05
CA LYS A 784 13.51 -2.89 -43.28
C LYS A 784 13.60 -3.88 -44.45
N ASP A 785 12.88 -3.62 -45.50
CA ASP A 785 12.83 -4.48 -46.70
C ASP A 785 12.51 -5.97 -46.37
N GLY A 786 11.72 -6.21 -45.35
CA GLY A 786 11.37 -7.54 -44.86
C GLY A 786 12.40 -8.20 -43.93
N ASP A 787 13.57 -7.62 -43.77
CA ASP A 787 14.62 -8.12 -42.87
C ASP A 787 14.65 -7.43 -41.52
N VAL A 788 15.00 -8.17 -40.46
CA VAL A 788 15.12 -7.63 -39.08
C VAL A 788 16.53 -7.06 -38.89
N VAL A 789 16.59 -5.75 -38.73
CA VAL A 789 17.83 -4.99 -38.48
C VAL A 789 17.95 -4.71 -36.97
N TRP A 790 18.91 -5.38 -36.34
CA TRP A 790 19.19 -5.26 -34.91
C TRP A 790 20.20 -4.15 -34.63
N ASP A 791 19.97 -3.42 -33.51
CA ASP A 791 21.04 -2.58 -32.95
C ASP A 791 22.05 -3.49 -32.21
N SER A 792 23.33 -3.26 -32.44
CA SER A 792 24.40 -4.01 -31.79
C SER A 792 24.62 -3.60 -30.32
N LYS A 793 24.05 -2.46 -29.88
CA LYS A 793 24.29 -1.85 -28.57
C LYS A 793 23.06 -1.95 -27.68
N TRP A 794 23.29 -2.38 -26.44
CA TRP A 794 22.32 -2.26 -25.37
C TRP A 794 22.37 -0.85 -24.79
N GLN A 795 21.21 -0.28 -24.54
CA GLN A 795 21.07 1.05 -23.93
C GLN A 795 20.53 0.93 -22.51
N PHE A 796 21.08 1.73 -21.64
CA PHE A 796 20.57 1.88 -20.29
C PHE A 796 19.56 3.02 -20.25
N VAL A 797 18.36 2.73 -19.77
CA VAL A 797 17.28 3.70 -19.64
C VAL A 797 16.90 3.81 -18.16
N LEU A 798 16.91 5.02 -17.67
CA LEU A 798 16.51 5.35 -16.31
C LEU A 798 15.16 6.10 -16.35
N SER A 799 14.16 5.59 -15.67
CA SER A 799 12.86 6.25 -15.58
C SER A 799 12.42 6.35 -14.12
N PHE A 800 11.89 7.52 -13.74
CA PHE A 800 11.35 7.78 -12.40
C PHE A 800 9.83 7.68 -12.34
N ASN A 801 9.20 7.14 -13.36
CA ASN A 801 7.75 7.00 -13.39
C ASN A 801 7.35 5.52 -13.37
N MET A 802 6.66 5.08 -12.31
CA MET A 802 6.15 3.74 -12.19
C MET A 802 4.73 3.56 -12.71
N THR A 803 4.02 4.64 -12.88
CA THR A 803 2.68 4.58 -13.47
C THR A 803 2.80 4.73 -14.98
N ASN A 804 2.06 3.94 -15.71
CA ASN A 804 1.90 4.08 -17.15
C ASN A 804 1.12 5.38 -17.45
N LYS A 805 1.67 6.53 -17.09
CA LYS A 805 1.06 7.83 -17.37
C LYS A 805 1.67 8.44 -18.59
#